data_f23b52e31a0caae4978ccfe778088aff
#
_entry.id   f23b52e31a0caae4978ccfe778088aff
#
_cell.length_a   1.000
_cell.length_b   1.000
_cell.length_c   1.000
_cell.angle_alpha   90.00
_cell.angle_beta   90.00
_cell.angle_gamma   90.00
#
_symmetry.space_group_name_H-M   'P 1'
#
loop_
_entity.id
_entity.type
_entity.pdbx_description
1 polymer ?
#
loop_
_entity_poly.entity_id
_entity_poly.type
_entity_poly.pdbx_seq_one_letter_code
_entity_poly.pdbx_strand_id
1 'polypeptide(L)'
;MWSVPIFHLFLSMIKVFFISIVICLLATRSGVAQTDSTTLPMQELDNVTIVRKRVSSSLKGSSGTTLKWDMKMMHDLPKILGNADPMHYTQLLPGVQTCSEYDAGLHVQGCDNSHNLVAIADVPIYNASHLLGFFSIFNASHFPIMRFEKSSSSASSANRLGGTLSMELPHTLPTTVNGEFSVGPISSQGTLRIPTSTKGALYVSLRAAYMNLLYGQWLKIDNTQMDYNFQDYNVTYLHHPNSCNKLWLNFYYGNDDVGITETDITSDTQLKWKNTLASAVWQHQTGNSTLTQQIYFTGYDNRFKMLTTGYEFHLPSHIYSYGYKGKWEYKNLEAGLDIAFHHVQPQAPQVTGTKHVVHQTQPEVNSKEYSSYVNYTRNVKKWTLNGGVRGTFYSTEKNRQYASLDPGISLTYQPNGRGFFTFSYGWKHQYLFRTGFSGMGLPTEFWFSCGEYNTPQYTQYFTVNYETELLNGDYSLNVQAYYKKMYHQVEYKGNMLDFIYTSYTLDNVLLKGEGKNYGLNFMLHKRTGRLTGWLGYAWGRALRRFNHPDYPSTYPASHERPHELNLVTTCRLNNRWSVGGTFVYASGTPFTAPKHFYIIDSQLVTAYGEHNANRLKPYSRLDLSVNYNFKKRGKTESGINFSLYNALSHDNNLFCRMKIYKGKYGYQPVRFLIKALPSINYYYKF
;
A
#
# COMPACT_ATOMS: atom_id res chain seq x y z
N MET A 1 -13.38 20.78 -15.42
CA MET A 1 -14.84 20.93 -15.60
C MET A 1 -15.39 19.53 -15.75
N TRP A 2 -16.24 19.04 -14.81
CA TRP A 2 -16.82 17.70 -14.85
C TRP A 2 -17.74 17.61 -16.07
N SER A 3 -17.53 16.63 -16.93
CA SER A 3 -18.43 16.43 -18.05
C SER A 3 -19.82 16.04 -17.49
N VAL A 4 -20.87 16.69 -17.98
CA VAL A 4 -22.27 16.51 -17.55
C VAL A 4 -22.71 15.04 -17.44
N PRO A 5 -22.29 14.09 -18.31
CA PRO A 5 -22.70 12.69 -18.21
C PRO A 5 -22.12 11.96 -16.99
N ILE A 6 -20.93 12.30 -16.52
CA ILE A 6 -20.28 11.67 -15.35
C ILE A 6 -21.05 12.02 -14.07
N PHE A 7 -21.45 13.28 -13.93
CA PHE A 7 -22.22 13.74 -12.79
C PHE A 7 -23.61 13.08 -12.72
N HIS A 8 -24.27 12.89 -13.86
CA HIS A 8 -25.56 12.19 -13.91
C HIS A 8 -25.45 10.71 -13.56
N LEU A 9 -24.37 10.04 -13.95
CA LEU A 9 -24.15 8.64 -13.62
C LEU A 9 -23.87 8.45 -12.13
N PHE A 10 -23.05 9.32 -11.54
CA PHE A 10 -22.79 9.36 -10.10
C PHE A 10 -24.06 9.63 -9.29
N LEU A 11 -24.90 10.57 -9.73
CA LEU A 11 -26.21 10.83 -9.14
C LEU A 11 -27.15 9.60 -9.26
N SER A 12 -27.09 8.86 -10.35
CA SER A 12 -27.86 7.61 -10.52
C SER A 12 -27.39 6.51 -9.56
N MET A 13 -26.07 6.37 -9.35
CA MET A 13 -25.54 5.42 -8.37
C MET A 13 -25.91 5.81 -6.94
N ILE A 14 -25.90 7.10 -6.60
CA ILE A 14 -26.40 7.60 -5.31
C ILE A 14 -27.90 7.27 -5.14
N LYS A 15 -28.71 7.45 -6.18
CA LYS A 15 -30.15 7.08 -6.14
C LYS A 15 -30.34 5.59 -5.89
N VAL A 16 -29.59 4.71 -6.58
CA VAL A 16 -29.66 3.25 -6.36
C VAL A 16 -29.26 2.90 -4.94
N PHE A 17 -28.21 3.51 -4.42
CA PHE A 17 -27.76 3.33 -3.04
C PHE A 17 -28.85 3.73 -2.03
N PHE A 18 -29.45 4.92 -2.18
CA PHE A 18 -30.53 5.37 -1.30
C PHE A 18 -31.81 4.57 -1.47
N ILE A 19 -32.18 4.18 -2.69
CA ILE A 19 -33.35 3.30 -2.96
C ILE A 19 -33.18 1.95 -2.28
N SER A 20 -31.97 1.34 -2.36
CA SER A 20 -31.66 0.08 -1.67
C SER A 20 -31.79 0.22 -0.15
N ILE A 21 -31.33 1.33 0.42
CA ILE A 21 -31.49 1.63 1.86
C ILE A 21 -32.99 1.74 2.22
N VAL A 22 -33.75 2.46 1.43
CA VAL A 22 -35.20 2.64 1.66
C VAL A 22 -35.97 1.33 1.55
N ILE A 23 -35.66 0.50 0.54
CA ILE A 23 -36.27 -0.82 0.36
C ILE A 23 -35.97 -1.73 1.56
N CYS A 24 -34.71 -1.78 2.04
CA CYS A 24 -34.36 -2.57 3.21
C CYS A 24 -34.98 -2.04 4.51
N LEU A 25 -35.10 -0.71 4.68
CA LEU A 25 -35.79 -0.10 5.81
C LEU A 25 -37.29 -0.37 5.80
N LEU A 26 -37.93 -0.46 4.63
CA LEU A 26 -39.32 -0.82 4.47
C LEU A 26 -39.56 -2.31 4.69
N ALA A 27 -38.66 -3.17 4.23
CA ALA A 27 -38.74 -4.63 4.44
C ALA A 27 -38.66 -5.03 5.93
N THR A 28 -37.97 -4.22 6.76
CA THR A 28 -37.85 -4.49 8.23
C THR A 28 -39.12 -4.16 9.01
N ARG A 29 -40.11 -3.46 8.41
CA ARG A 29 -41.40 -3.17 9.07
C ARG A 29 -42.42 -4.31 8.99
N SER A 30 -42.20 -5.33 8.17
CA SER A 30 -43.18 -6.41 7.92
C SER A 30 -42.97 -7.67 8.79
N GLY A 31 -42.05 -7.64 9.75
CA GLY A 31 -41.67 -8.79 10.58
C GLY A 31 -41.77 -8.53 12.08
N VAL A 32 -42.89 -8.04 12.60
CA VAL A 32 -43.16 -8.07 14.03
C VAL A 32 -43.76 -9.45 14.36
N ALA A 33 -42.91 -10.43 14.63
CA ALA A 33 -43.32 -11.63 15.32
C ALA A 33 -43.38 -11.28 16.81
N GLN A 34 -44.55 -11.39 17.39
CA GLN A 34 -44.79 -11.40 18.82
C GLN A 34 -43.92 -12.52 19.44
N THR A 35 -42.96 -12.18 20.23
CA THR A 35 -42.29 -13.12 21.13
C THR A 35 -42.75 -12.83 22.54
N ASP A 36 -43.42 -13.81 23.12
CA ASP A 36 -43.75 -13.87 24.53
C ASP A 36 -42.51 -13.75 25.36
N SER A 37 -42.52 -12.76 26.26
CA SER A 37 -41.47 -12.50 27.22
C SER A 37 -41.56 -13.47 28.42
N THR A 38 -40.82 -14.52 28.41
CA THR A 38 -40.41 -15.19 29.66
C THR A 38 -39.07 -14.70 30.10
N THR A 39 -39.05 -13.79 31.05
CA THR A 39 -37.89 -13.32 31.76
C THR A 39 -37.34 -14.42 32.66
N LEU A 40 -36.20 -15.01 32.31
CA LEU A 40 -35.37 -15.74 33.23
C LEU A 40 -34.44 -14.75 33.94
N PRO A 41 -34.25 -14.83 35.26
CA PRO A 41 -33.35 -13.93 35.97
C PRO A 41 -31.90 -14.24 35.61
N MET A 42 -31.20 -13.22 35.12
CA MET A 42 -29.76 -13.26 34.91
C MET A 42 -29.07 -13.26 36.27
N GLN A 43 -28.49 -14.39 36.65
CA GLN A 43 -27.60 -14.50 37.80
C GLN A 43 -26.24 -13.97 37.40
N GLU A 44 -25.86 -12.81 37.91
CA GLU A 44 -24.50 -12.30 37.86
C GLU A 44 -23.58 -13.24 38.59
N LEU A 45 -22.74 -13.93 37.87
CA LEU A 45 -21.59 -14.66 38.44
C LEU A 45 -20.40 -13.72 38.50
N ASP A 46 -20.13 -13.20 39.69
CA ASP A 46 -18.86 -12.58 40.03
C ASP A 46 -17.74 -13.64 40.03
N ASN A 47 -17.15 -13.83 38.88
CA ASN A 47 -15.85 -14.46 38.76
C ASN A 47 -14.82 -13.40 38.39
N VAL A 48 -14.28 -12.72 39.39
CA VAL A 48 -13.03 -11.98 39.27
C VAL A 48 -11.88 -12.98 39.12
N THR A 49 -11.78 -13.57 37.96
CA THR A 49 -10.55 -14.22 37.57
C THR A 49 -9.60 -13.09 37.21
N ILE A 50 -8.60 -12.83 38.07
CA ILE A 50 -7.44 -12.01 37.73
C ILE A 50 -6.68 -12.73 36.60
N VAL A 51 -7.20 -12.67 35.41
CA VAL A 51 -6.46 -13.01 34.20
C VAL A 51 -5.39 -11.92 34.10
N ARG A 52 -4.16 -12.25 34.50
CA ARG A 52 -2.97 -11.49 34.12
C ARG A 52 -3.15 -11.19 32.65
N LYS A 53 -3.44 -9.93 32.31
CA LYS A 53 -3.67 -9.48 30.95
C LYS A 53 -2.37 -9.79 30.17
N ARG A 54 -2.31 -10.96 29.52
CA ARG A 54 -1.21 -11.30 28.63
C ARG A 54 -1.20 -10.21 27.57
N VAL A 55 -0.17 -9.40 27.57
CA VAL A 55 0.08 -8.46 26.49
C VAL A 55 0.41 -9.31 25.27
N SER A 56 -0.62 -9.69 24.53
CA SER A 56 -0.44 -10.41 23.28
C SER A 56 -0.21 -9.39 22.18
N SER A 57 0.81 -9.61 21.39
CA SER A 57 0.92 -8.92 20.10
C SER A 57 -0.26 -9.38 19.25
N SER A 58 -1.00 -8.43 18.68
CA SER A 58 -2.26 -8.70 18.01
C SER A 58 -2.12 -8.95 16.49
N LEU A 59 -0.99 -9.52 16.07
CA LEU A 59 -0.90 -10.17 14.78
C LEU A 59 -1.76 -11.44 14.82
N LYS A 60 -3.00 -11.35 14.38
CA LYS A 60 -3.86 -12.53 14.23
C LYS A 60 -3.87 -12.94 12.76
N GLY A 61 -3.30 -14.10 12.45
CA GLY A 61 -3.57 -14.78 11.19
C GLY A 61 -5.00 -15.33 11.23
N SER A 62 -5.85 -14.90 10.32
CA SER A 62 -7.08 -15.60 10.01
C SER A 62 -6.88 -16.31 8.67
N SER A 63 -7.07 -17.62 8.64
CA SER A 63 -6.94 -18.47 7.44
C SER A 63 -5.60 -18.43 6.68
N GLY A 64 -4.47 -18.39 7.36
CA GLY A 64 -3.13 -18.68 6.78
C GLY A 64 -2.54 -17.66 5.81
N THR A 65 -3.32 -16.73 5.30
CA THR A 65 -2.88 -15.74 4.31
C THR A 65 -3.17 -14.29 4.69
N THR A 66 -4.12 -14.05 5.57
CA THR A 66 -4.53 -12.70 6.00
C THR A 66 -3.95 -12.36 7.35
N LEU A 67 -3.23 -11.25 7.44
CA LEU A 67 -2.71 -10.69 8.67
C LEU A 67 -3.55 -9.47 9.05
N LYS A 68 -4.05 -9.44 10.29
CA LYS A 68 -4.70 -8.27 10.89
C LYS A 68 -3.81 -7.67 11.97
N TRP A 69 -3.52 -6.39 11.84
CA TRP A 69 -2.71 -5.62 12.77
C TRP A 69 -3.59 -4.63 13.52
N ASP A 70 -3.57 -4.70 14.85
CA ASP A 70 -4.07 -3.60 15.66
C ASP A 70 -3.06 -2.46 15.63
N MET A 71 -3.48 -1.29 15.13
CA MET A 71 -2.63 -0.12 14.96
C MET A 71 -2.04 0.40 16.27
N LYS A 72 -2.65 0.08 17.42
CA LYS A 72 -2.10 0.42 18.75
C LYS A 72 -0.74 -0.19 19.01
N MET A 73 -0.43 -1.33 18.40
CA MET A 73 0.89 -1.97 18.54
C MET A 73 2.02 -1.15 17.92
N MET A 74 1.73 -0.38 16.89
CA MET A 74 2.74 0.41 16.18
C MET A 74 3.33 1.52 17.06
N HIS A 75 2.65 1.83 18.16
CA HIS A 75 3.12 2.82 19.13
C HIS A 75 4.44 2.40 19.80
N ASP A 76 4.62 1.09 20.03
CA ASP A 76 5.78 0.53 20.74
C ASP A 76 6.92 0.14 19.78
N LEU A 77 6.69 0.12 18.46
CA LEU A 77 7.69 -0.21 17.45
C LEU A 77 8.64 0.98 17.19
N PRO A 78 9.87 0.73 16.68
CA PRO A 78 10.77 1.78 16.26
C PRO A 78 10.13 2.70 15.24
N LYS A 79 10.11 4.00 15.52
CA LYS A 79 9.51 5.01 14.65
C LYS A 79 10.54 5.56 13.68
N ILE A 80 10.16 5.76 12.43
CA ILE A 80 11.00 6.43 11.46
C ILE A 80 10.77 7.93 11.59
N LEU A 81 11.82 8.66 11.94
CA LEU A 81 11.78 10.11 12.10
C LEU A 81 10.59 10.60 12.95
N GLY A 82 10.24 9.81 13.99
CA GLY A 82 9.14 10.12 14.89
C GLY A 82 7.77 9.64 14.46
N ASN A 83 7.61 9.07 13.27
CA ASN A 83 6.34 8.58 12.75
C ASN A 83 6.23 7.06 12.80
N ALA A 84 5.09 6.55 13.27
CA ALA A 84 4.72 5.15 13.15
C ALA A 84 4.06 4.94 11.78
N ASP A 85 4.74 4.24 10.87
CA ASP A 85 4.27 4.05 9.50
C ASP A 85 3.78 2.62 9.23
N PRO A 86 2.47 2.42 8.95
CA PRO A 86 1.89 1.11 8.72
C PRO A 86 2.46 0.35 7.52
N MET A 87 2.71 1.05 6.41
CA MET A 87 3.29 0.41 5.22
C MET A 87 4.71 -0.04 5.47
N HIS A 88 5.49 0.79 6.16
CA HIS A 88 6.86 0.44 6.48
C HIS A 88 6.95 -0.83 7.33
N TYR A 89 6.08 -1.00 8.34
CA TYR A 89 6.04 -2.25 9.11
C TYR A 89 5.56 -3.44 8.28
N THR A 90 4.70 -3.22 7.28
CA THR A 90 4.29 -4.27 6.33
C THR A 90 5.48 -4.72 5.47
N GLN A 91 6.37 -3.81 5.09
CA GLN A 91 7.59 -4.11 4.34
C GLN A 91 8.60 -4.96 5.15
N LEU A 92 8.48 -5.00 6.49
CA LEU A 92 9.30 -5.87 7.36
C LEU A 92 8.77 -7.30 7.47
N LEU A 93 7.67 -7.64 6.78
CA LEU A 93 7.14 -9.00 6.73
C LEU A 93 7.86 -9.81 5.65
N PRO A 94 8.18 -11.09 5.89
CA PRO A 94 8.84 -11.92 4.88
C PRO A 94 7.99 -12.06 3.63
N GLY A 95 8.63 -11.88 2.46
CA GLY A 95 7.98 -11.89 1.16
C GLY A 95 7.29 -10.59 0.76
N VAL A 96 7.55 -9.48 1.49
CA VAL A 96 7.20 -8.12 1.10
C VAL A 96 8.49 -7.33 0.97
N GLN A 97 8.88 -7.02 -0.24
CA GLN A 97 10.17 -6.40 -0.53
C GLN A 97 10.01 -4.91 -0.85
N THR A 98 11.08 -4.14 -0.64
CA THR A 98 11.23 -2.77 -1.12
C THR A 98 12.45 -2.70 -2.02
N CYS A 99 12.42 -1.93 -3.08
CA CYS A 99 13.60 -1.78 -3.93
C CYS A 99 14.59 -0.73 -3.36
N SER A 100 14.10 0.26 -2.63
CA SER A 100 14.92 1.31 -2.01
C SER A 100 14.21 1.91 -0.79
N GLU A 101 14.88 2.81 -0.08
CA GLU A 101 14.31 3.59 1.02
C GLU A 101 13.32 4.66 0.55
N TYR A 102 13.39 5.04 -0.74
CA TYR A 102 12.43 5.95 -1.39
C TYR A 102 11.28 5.20 -2.10
N ASP A 103 11.11 3.92 -1.80
CA ASP A 103 10.03 3.13 -2.34
C ASP A 103 9.06 2.75 -1.23
N ALA A 104 8.01 3.55 -1.06
CA ALA A 104 6.88 3.18 -0.20
C ALA A 104 6.00 2.09 -0.82
N GLY A 105 6.36 1.60 -2.01
CA GLY A 105 5.66 0.51 -2.67
C GLY A 105 5.76 -0.81 -1.93
N LEU A 106 4.87 -1.70 -2.28
CA LEU A 106 4.86 -3.07 -1.79
C LEU A 106 5.19 -4.00 -2.96
N HIS A 107 6.28 -4.75 -2.85
CA HIS A 107 6.60 -5.81 -3.81
C HIS A 107 6.30 -7.17 -3.17
N VAL A 108 5.02 -7.55 -3.22
CA VAL A 108 4.54 -8.76 -2.54
C VAL A 108 4.84 -9.99 -3.37
N GLN A 109 5.71 -10.87 -2.86
CA GLN A 109 6.10 -12.13 -3.54
C GLN A 109 6.59 -11.88 -4.97
N GLY A 110 7.45 -10.85 -5.15
CA GLY A 110 8.06 -10.50 -6.44
C GLY A 110 7.11 -9.82 -7.44
N CYS A 111 5.91 -9.44 -7.04
CA CYS A 111 5.02 -8.61 -7.84
C CYS A 111 5.48 -7.16 -7.86
N ASP A 112 5.21 -6.44 -8.95
CA ASP A 112 5.46 -5.01 -9.03
C ASP A 112 4.50 -4.22 -8.12
N ASN A 113 4.87 -3.01 -7.78
CA ASN A 113 4.07 -2.16 -6.90
C ASN A 113 2.63 -1.99 -7.41
N SER A 114 2.43 -1.79 -8.71
CA SER A 114 1.11 -1.64 -9.34
C SER A 114 0.22 -2.88 -9.27
N HIS A 115 0.81 -4.04 -9.01
CA HIS A 115 0.08 -5.30 -8.88
C HIS A 115 -0.59 -5.46 -7.52
N ASN A 116 -0.27 -4.63 -6.54
CA ASN A 116 -0.83 -4.69 -5.21
C ASN A 116 -1.96 -3.67 -5.03
N LEU A 117 -2.97 -4.05 -4.27
CA LEU A 117 -4.02 -3.12 -3.86
C LEU A 117 -3.63 -2.47 -2.53
N VAL A 118 -3.52 -1.16 -2.52
CA VAL A 118 -3.47 -0.37 -1.29
C VAL A 118 -4.77 0.40 -1.18
N ALA A 119 -5.45 0.31 -0.03
CA ALA A 119 -6.84 0.76 0.09
C ALA A 119 -7.16 1.36 1.46
N ILE A 120 -8.18 2.21 1.50
CA ILE A 120 -8.90 2.62 2.71
C ILE A 120 -10.34 2.10 2.56
N ALA A 121 -10.81 1.27 3.49
CA ALA A 121 -12.13 0.64 3.42
C ALA A 121 -12.39 -0.05 2.06
N ASP A 122 -11.39 -0.77 1.55
CA ASP A 122 -11.41 -1.46 0.26
C ASP A 122 -11.58 -0.54 -0.98
N VAL A 123 -11.49 0.79 -0.82
CA VAL A 123 -11.40 1.77 -1.91
C VAL A 123 -9.95 1.97 -2.30
N PRO A 124 -9.58 1.79 -3.57
CA PRO A 124 -8.19 1.93 -4.03
C PRO A 124 -7.60 3.31 -3.77
N ILE A 125 -6.33 3.33 -3.35
CA ILE A 125 -5.47 4.51 -3.35
C ILE A 125 -4.40 4.30 -4.43
N TYR A 126 -4.26 5.27 -5.32
CA TYR A 126 -3.39 5.13 -6.50
C TYR A 126 -1.93 5.47 -6.25
N ASN A 127 -1.65 6.30 -5.23
CA ASN A 127 -0.31 6.51 -4.69
C ASN A 127 -0.38 6.64 -3.17
N ALA A 128 0.19 5.68 -2.46
CA ALA A 128 0.09 5.62 -1.00
C ALA A 128 1.31 6.20 -0.29
N SER A 129 2.04 7.15 -0.92
CA SER A 129 3.32 7.63 -0.40
C SER A 129 3.43 9.14 -0.33
N HIS A 130 4.17 9.58 0.70
CA HIS A 130 4.71 10.92 0.88
C HIS A 130 6.23 10.90 0.89
N LEU A 131 6.87 12.06 0.80
CA LEU A 131 8.30 12.25 0.88
C LEU A 131 9.05 11.29 -0.05
N LEU A 132 8.66 11.29 -1.33
CA LEU A 132 9.30 10.45 -2.35
C LEU A 132 9.29 8.94 -1.98
N GLY A 133 8.32 8.48 -1.20
CA GLY A 133 8.24 7.09 -0.77
C GLY A 133 8.68 6.81 0.67
N PHE A 134 9.22 7.78 1.37
CA PHE A 134 9.75 7.59 2.73
C PHE A 134 8.67 7.39 3.80
N PHE A 135 7.48 7.97 3.62
CA PHE A 135 6.31 7.78 4.48
C PHE A 135 5.10 7.34 3.68
N SER A 136 4.22 6.59 4.33
CA SER A 136 2.89 6.33 3.77
C SER A 136 1.89 7.43 4.12
N ILE A 137 0.79 7.46 3.38
CA ILE A 137 -0.34 8.36 3.62
C ILE A 137 -1.14 7.98 4.88
N PHE A 138 -0.88 6.85 5.50
CA PHE A 138 -1.72 6.31 6.56
C PHE A 138 -1.38 6.88 7.93
N ASN A 139 -2.37 7.48 8.59
CA ASN A 139 -2.27 7.89 9.97
C ASN A 139 -2.65 6.71 10.89
N ALA A 140 -1.67 6.14 11.60
CA ALA A 140 -1.84 5.01 12.51
C ALA A 140 -2.85 5.26 13.63
N SER A 141 -3.10 6.52 14.00
CA SER A 141 -4.04 6.90 15.05
C SER A 141 -5.50 6.98 14.59
N HIS A 142 -5.72 7.12 13.27
CA HIS A 142 -7.05 7.22 12.68
C HIS A 142 -7.69 5.86 12.48
N PHE A 143 -6.93 4.91 11.94
CA PHE A 143 -7.40 3.57 11.60
C PHE A 143 -7.14 2.60 12.75
N PRO A 144 -8.14 1.78 13.17
CA PRO A 144 -7.93 0.83 14.27
C PRO A 144 -7.19 -0.43 13.83
N ILE A 145 -7.40 -0.87 12.59
CA ILE A 145 -6.91 -2.15 12.07
C ILE A 145 -6.39 -1.96 10.65
N MET A 146 -5.26 -2.58 10.38
CA MET A 146 -4.74 -2.80 9.03
C MET A 146 -4.89 -4.28 8.68
N ARG A 147 -5.48 -4.57 7.53
CA ARG A 147 -5.56 -5.92 6.95
C ARG A 147 -4.56 -6.04 5.81
N PHE A 148 -3.75 -7.08 5.86
CA PHE A 148 -2.79 -7.37 4.80
C PHE A 148 -2.89 -8.82 4.35
N GLU A 149 -2.97 -9.03 3.03
CA GLU A 149 -3.05 -10.32 2.37
C GLU A 149 -1.96 -10.41 1.30
N LYS A 150 -1.09 -11.42 1.38
CA LYS A 150 -0.02 -11.64 0.37
C LYS A 150 -0.55 -12.28 -0.91
N SER A 151 -1.48 -13.21 -0.76
CA SER A 151 -2.16 -13.92 -1.85
C SER A 151 -3.50 -14.38 -1.32
N SER A 152 -4.58 -13.91 -1.90
CA SER A 152 -5.93 -14.28 -1.49
C SER A 152 -6.58 -15.15 -2.54
N SER A 153 -7.07 -16.32 -2.15
CA SER A 153 -7.91 -17.17 -2.99
C SER A 153 -9.38 -16.74 -2.99
N SER A 154 -9.73 -15.73 -2.20
CA SER A 154 -11.09 -15.21 -2.19
C SER A 154 -11.39 -14.44 -3.48
N ALA A 155 -12.55 -14.72 -4.06
CA ALA A 155 -13.05 -14.03 -5.24
C ALA A 155 -13.48 -12.57 -4.93
N SER A 156 -13.64 -12.21 -3.65
CA SER A 156 -13.89 -10.82 -3.23
C SER A 156 -12.65 -9.93 -3.32
N SER A 157 -11.45 -10.51 -3.35
CA SER A 157 -10.21 -9.76 -3.57
C SER A 157 -10.15 -9.22 -4.99
N ALA A 158 -10.32 -7.91 -5.13
CA ALA A 158 -10.48 -7.25 -6.42
C ALA A 158 -9.18 -7.25 -7.26
N ASN A 159 -9.33 -7.42 -8.51
CA ASN A 159 -8.56 -7.11 -9.74
C ASN A 159 -7.14 -6.55 -9.56
N ARG A 160 -6.30 -7.27 -8.78
CA ARG A 160 -4.86 -7.03 -8.61
C ARG A 160 -4.13 -8.37 -8.56
N LEU A 161 -2.95 -8.44 -9.15
CA LEU A 161 -2.18 -9.68 -9.30
C LEU A 161 -1.43 -10.08 -8.03
N GLY A 162 -1.15 -9.11 -7.17
CA GLY A 162 -0.33 -9.25 -5.96
C GLY A 162 -1.14 -9.35 -4.68
N GLY A 163 -0.63 -8.67 -3.64
CA GLY A 163 -1.25 -8.60 -2.33
C GLY A 163 -2.26 -7.46 -2.20
N THR A 164 -2.95 -7.45 -1.07
CA THR A 164 -3.89 -6.39 -0.69
C THR A 164 -3.54 -5.87 0.69
N LEU A 165 -3.42 -4.56 0.85
CA LEU A 165 -3.31 -3.85 2.10
C LEU A 165 -4.50 -2.90 2.22
N SER A 166 -5.32 -3.05 3.26
CA SER A 166 -6.51 -2.21 3.46
C SER A 166 -6.60 -1.72 4.90
N MET A 167 -6.85 -0.44 5.09
CA MET A 167 -7.15 0.18 6.37
C MET A 167 -8.64 0.05 6.66
N GLU A 168 -8.99 -0.53 7.82
CA GLU A 168 -10.38 -0.63 8.26
C GLU A 168 -10.82 0.67 8.94
N LEU A 169 -12.07 1.09 8.69
CA LEU A 169 -12.64 2.28 9.32
C LEU A 169 -12.90 2.05 10.81
N PRO A 170 -12.96 3.13 11.64
CA PRO A 170 -13.32 3.02 13.05
C PRO A 170 -14.70 2.37 13.26
N HIS A 171 -14.79 1.47 14.24
CA HIS A 171 -16.03 0.75 14.59
C HIS A 171 -16.58 1.10 15.99
N THR A 172 -15.82 1.84 16.78
CA THR A 172 -16.17 2.13 18.17
C THR A 172 -16.82 3.50 18.29
N LEU A 173 -17.82 3.62 19.17
CA LEU A 173 -18.40 4.91 19.54
C LEU A 173 -17.74 5.37 20.85
N PRO A 174 -16.93 6.43 20.84
CA PRO A 174 -16.37 6.99 22.07
C PRO A 174 -17.48 7.59 22.92
N THR A 175 -17.39 7.44 24.24
CA THR A 175 -18.35 8.03 25.20
C THR A 175 -18.00 9.45 25.59
N THR A 176 -16.74 9.84 25.44
CA THR A 176 -16.20 11.19 25.73
C THR A 176 -15.28 11.60 24.58
N VAL A 177 -15.11 12.91 24.42
CA VAL A 177 -14.08 13.43 23.51
C VAL A 177 -12.72 12.90 23.97
N ASN A 178 -11.99 12.31 23.08
CA ASN A 178 -10.64 11.83 23.32
C ASN A 178 -9.80 12.01 22.06
N GLY A 179 -8.50 11.99 22.23
CA GLY A 179 -7.62 12.19 21.11
C GLY A 179 -6.18 11.93 21.46
N GLU A 180 -5.38 12.05 20.44
CA GLU A 180 -3.93 12.01 20.57
C GLU A 180 -3.29 12.94 19.55
N PHE A 181 -2.18 13.52 19.91
CA PHE A 181 -1.31 14.24 18.99
C PHE A 181 0.15 13.89 19.25
N SER A 182 0.95 14.04 18.23
CA SER A 182 2.38 13.88 18.33
C SER A 182 3.10 14.95 17.53
N VAL A 183 4.23 15.39 18.06
CA VAL A 183 5.11 16.39 17.46
C VAL A 183 6.48 15.77 17.29
N GLY A 184 6.91 15.66 16.05
CA GLY A 184 8.22 15.13 15.67
C GLY A 184 9.06 16.17 14.94
N PRO A 185 10.30 15.82 14.56
CA PRO A 185 11.20 16.78 13.92
C PRO A 185 10.80 17.13 12.48
N ILE A 186 10.04 16.27 11.79
CA ILE A 186 9.70 16.45 10.38
C ILE A 186 8.23 16.79 10.20
N SER A 187 7.35 16.16 10.99
CA SER A 187 5.92 16.34 10.90
C SER A 187 5.23 16.26 12.25
N SER A 188 4.07 16.89 12.35
CA SER A 188 3.13 16.72 13.44
C SER A 188 1.85 16.07 12.95
N GLN A 189 1.21 15.31 13.83
CA GLN A 189 -0.09 14.70 13.56
C GLN A 189 -0.99 14.74 14.78
N GLY A 190 -2.29 14.81 14.54
CA GLY A 190 -3.29 14.78 15.59
C GLY A 190 -4.52 14.00 15.15
N THR A 191 -5.16 13.35 16.09
CA THR A 191 -6.44 12.63 15.90
C THR A 191 -7.37 12.99 17.03
N LEU A 192 -8.58 13.41 16.69
CA LEU A 192 -9.69 13.67 17.59
C LEU A 192 -10.81 12.65 17.34
N ARG A 193 -11.42 12.17 18.42
CA ARG A 193 -12.57 11.26 18.41
C ARG A 193 -13.67 11.89 19.24
N ILE A 194 -14.73 12.34 18.56
CA ILE A 194 -15.79 13.21 19.11
C ILE A 194 -17.10 12.42 19.06
N PRO A 195 -17.71 12.08 20.22
CA PRO A 195 -19.07 11.57 20.23
C PRO A 195 -20.02 12.69 19.78
N THR A 196 -20.78 12.45 18.69
CA THR A 196 -21.80 13.41 18.20
C THR A 196 -23.16 13.10 18.81
N SER A 197 -23.37 11.85 19.22
CA SER A 197 -24.56 11.36 19.93
C SER A 197 -24.24 10.00 20.58
N THR A 198 -25.21 9.40 21.27
CA THR A 198 -25.09 8.01 21.77
C THR A 198 -24.94 6.98 20.65
N LYS A 199 -25.29 7.36 19.41
CA LYS A 199 -25.27 6.50 18.21
C LYS A 199 -24.31 6.99 17.13
N GLY A 200 -23.59 8.08 17.35
CA GLY A 200 -22.73 8.69 16.34
C GLY A 200 -21.39 9.17 16.89
N ALA A 201 -20.36 9.12 16.05
CA ALA A 201 -19.04 9.64 16.36
C ALA A 201 -18.35 10.20 15.12
N LEU A 202 -17.59 11.28 15.31
CA LEU A 202 -16.75 11.89 14.30
C LEU A 202 -15.28 11.66 14.67
N TYR A 203 -14.52 11.12 13.72
CA TYR A 203 -13.06 10.96 13.80
C TYR A 203 -12.42 11.95 12.83
N VAL A 204 -11.53 12.78 13.33
CA VAL A 204 -10.79 13.76 12.51
C VAL A 204 -9.32 13.59 12.78
N SER A 205 -8.53 13.44 11.74
CA SER A 205 -7.08 13.36 11.85
C SER A 205 -6.40 14.26 10.84
N LEU A 206 -5.36 14.93 11.29
CA LEU A 206 -4.54 15.84 10.51
C LEU A 206 -3.09 15.42 10.66
N ARG A 207 -2.32 15.53 9.58
CA ARG A 207 -0.87 15.43 9.59
C ARG A 207 -0.29 16.48 8.66
N ALA A 208 0.76 17.17 9.08
CA ALA A 208 1.45 18.16 8.28
C ALA A 208 2.95 18.04 8.49
N ALA A 209 3.70 18.06 7.39
CA ALA A 209 5.15 18.18 7.40
C ALA A 209 5.55 19.66 7.34
N TYR A 210 6.62 19.98 8.05
CA TYR A 210 7.21 21.32 8.08
C TYR A 210 8.73 21.26 7.91
N MET A 211 9.17 20.36 7.06
CA MET A 211 10.58 20.06 6.83
C MET A 211 11.34 21.29 6.38
N ASN A 212 10.77 22.08 5.48
CA ASN A 212 11.37 23.33 5.01
C ASN A 212 11.56 24.35 6.12
N LEU A 213 10.62 24.42 7.07
CA LEU A 213 10.69 25.39 8.18
C LEU A 213 11.88 25.15 9.09
N LEU A 214 12.19 23.86 9.40
CA LEU A 214 13.23 23.50 10.35
C LEU A 214 14.55 23.12 9.69
N TYR A 215 14.49 22.49 8.51
CA TYR A 215 15.63 21.86 7.87
C TYR A 215 15.96 22.41 6.48
N GLY A 216 15.23 23.40 5.97
CA GLY A 216 15.39 23.92 4.61
C GLY A 216 16.84 24.30 4.26
N GLN A 217 17.58 24.88 5.22
CA GLN A 217 19.00 25.20 5.01
C GLN A 217 19.93 23.97 5.04
N TRP A 218 19.51 22.89 5.69
CA TRP A 218 20.31 21.65 5.86
C TRP A 218 20.02 20.61 4.78
N LEU A 219 18.90 20.79 4.06
CA LEU A 219 18.55 19.96 2.90
C LEU A 219 19.30 20.34 1.64
N LYS A 220 20.31 21.20 1.78
CA LYS A 220 21.23 21.53 0.71
C LYS A 220 22.38 20.51 0.71
N ILE A 221 22.50 19.74 -0.37
CA ILE A 221 23.53 18.73 -0.54
C ILE A 221 24.30 19.06 -1.79
N ASP A 222 25.58 19.34 -1.61
CA ASP A 222 26.44 19.92 -2.63
C ASP A 222 25.74 21.19 -3.19
N ASN A 223 25.44 21.20 -4.50
CA ASN A 223 24.77 22.30 -5.19
C ASN A 223 23.27 22.02 -5.46
N THR A 224 22.70 21.04 -4.77
CA THR A 224 21.27 20.66 -4.88
C THR A 224 20.54 21.08 -3.61
N GLN A 225 19.50 21.91 -3.75
CA GLN A 225 18.58 22.26 -2.70
C GLN A 225 17.25 21.50 -2.92
N MET A 226 16.71 20.92 -1.84
CA MET A 226 15.43 20.25 -1.86
C MET A 226 14.47 20.90 -0.87
N ASP A 227 13.31 21.30 -1.36
CA ASP A 227 12.18 21.79 -0.58
C ASP A 227 11.06 20.76 -0.60
N TYR A 228 10.47 20.46 0.57
CA TYR A 228 9.44 19.45 0.65
C TYR A 228 8.39 19.73 1.73
N ASN A 229 7.12 19.65 1.34
CA ASN A 229 5.98 19.74 2.24
C ASN A 229 4.93 18.69 1.88
N PHE A 230 4.22 18.17 2.89
CA PHE A 230 3.02 17.37 2.68
C PHE A 230 1.97 17.60 3.77
N GLN A 231 0.73 17.26 3.45
CA GLN A 231 -0.39 17.36 4.37
C GLN A 231 -1.39 16.22 4.13
N ASP A 232 -2.00 15.72 5.21
CA ASP A 232 -3.07 14.72 5.20
C ASP A 232 -4.25 15.14 6.06
N TYR A 233 -5.43 14.85 5.56
CA TYR A 233 -6.70 15.06 6.23
C TYR A 233 -7.52 13.78 6.14
N ASN A 234 -7.87 13.20 7.29
CA ASN A 234 -8.77 12.05 7.38
C ASN A 234 -10.00 12.45 8.19
N VAL A 235 -11.19 12.21 7.68
CA VAL A 235 -12.45 12.45 8.37
C VAL A 235 -13.34 11.23 8.21
N THR A 236 -13.76 10.63 9.31
CA THR A 236 -14.71 9.51 9.30
C THR A 236 -15.86 9.81 10.26
N TYR A 237 -17.08 9.83 9.75
CA TYR A 237 -18.29 9.86 10.55
C TYR A 237 -18.88 8.47 10.62
N LEU A 238 -19.07 7.96 11.83
CA LEU A 238 -19.68 6.68 12.14
C LEU A 238 -21.04 6.91 12.79
N HIS A 239 -22.07 6.24 12.30
CA HIS A 239 -23.41 6.29 12.86
C HIS A 239 -24.04 4.89 12.94
N HIS A 240 -24.58 4.55 14.12
CA HIS A 240 -25.32 3.32 14.37
C HIS A 240 -26.80 3.67 14.63
N PRO A 241 -27.63 3.81 13.61
CA PRO A 241 -29.06 4.15 13.79
C PRO A 241 -29.77 3.20 14.73
N ASN A 242 -29.44 1.91 14.63
CA ASN A 242 -29.89 0.82 15.47
C ASN A 242 -28.86 -0.32 15.50
N SER A 243 -29.14 -1.42 16.21
CA SER A 243 -28.25 -2.58 16.31
C SER A 243 -27.98 -3.30 14.98
N CYS A 244 -28.90 -3.20 14.02
CA CYS A 244 -28.80 -3.86 12.72
C CYS A 244 -28.09 -3.01 11.66
N ASN A 245 -28.01 -1.70 11.85
CA ASN A 245 -27.52 -0.79 10.83
C ASN A 245 -26.31 0.00 11.30
N LYS A 246 -25.31 0.09 10.43
CA LYS A 246 -24.13 0.92 10.62
C LYS A 246 -23.87 1.71 9.34
N LEU A 247 -23.54 2.96 9.49
CA LEU A 247 -23.21 3.89 8.39
C LEU A 247 -21.85 4.51 8.66
N TRP A 248 -21.00 4.52 7.65
CA TRP A 248 -19.74 5.28 7.65
C TRP A 248 -19.74 6.25 6.49
N LEU A 249 -19.36 7.49 6.76
CA LEU A 249 -18.97 8.47 5.75
C LEU A 249 -17.49 8.73 5.95
N ASN A 250 -16.69 8.50 4.94
CA ASN A 250 -15.24 8.62 5.02
C ASN A 250 -14.71 9.55 3.93
N PHE A 251 -13.78 10.41 4.32
CA PHE A 251 -13.08 11.34 3.44
C PHE A 251 -11.58 11.32 3.76
N TYR A 252 -10.76 11.26 2.73
CA TYR A 252 -9.32 11.43 2.80
C TYR A 252 -8.86 12.41 1.71
N TYR A 253 -7.96 13.30 2.07
CA TYR A 253 -7.23 14.17 1.17
C TYR A 253 -5.79 14.24 1.62
N GLY A 254 -4.84 14.07 0.69
CA GLY A 254 -3.41 14.25 0.92
C GLY A 254 -2.76 14.92 -0.27
N ASN A 255 -1.77 15.76 -0.01
CA ASN A 255 -1.01 16.44 -1.05
C ASN A 255 0.47 16.57 -0.68
N ASP A 256 1.31 16.57 -1.70
CA ASP A 256 2.75 16.75 -1.64
C ASP A 256 3.20 17.83 -2.61
N ASP A 257 4.21 18.59 -2.20
CA ASP A 257 4.91 19.58 -3.02
C ASP A 257 6.41 19.44 -2.79
N VAL A 258 7.15 19.12 -3.85
CA VAL A 258 8.60 18.91 -3.85
C VAL A 258 9.23 19.84 -4.86
N GLY A 259 10.18 20.65 -4.41
CA GLY A 259 11.08 21.46 -5.24
C GLY A 259 12.50 20.89 -5.16
N ILE A 260 13.17 20.73 -6.27
CA ILE A 260 14.58 20.34 -6.37
C ILE A 260 15.27 21.32 -7.30
N THR A 261 16.17 22.14 -6.76
CA THR A 261 16.96 23.10 -7.53
C THR A 261 18.41 22.68 -7.54
N GLU A 262 18.95 22.46 -8.72
CA GLU A 262 20.35 22.09 -8.92
C GLU A 262 21.06 23.22 -9.66
N THR A 263 22.07 23.81 -9.01
CA THR A 263 22.75 25.02 -9.52
C THR A 263 23.82 24.70 -10.58
N ASP A 264 24.43 23.50 -10.51
CA ASP A 264 25.51 23.12 -11.45
C ASP A 264 25.02 22.95 -12.89
N ILE A 265 23.80 22.47 -13.10
CA ILE A 265 23.19 22.25 -14.43
C ILE A 265 22.04 23.21 -14.70
N THR A 266 21.82 24.19 -13.83
CA THR A 266 20.70 25.16 -13.93
C THR A 266 19.36 24.44 -14.14
N SER A 267 19.06 23.48 -13.27
CA SER A 267 17.83 22.69 -13.33
C SER A 267 16.95 23.00 -12.13
N ASP A 268 15.68 23.28 -12.40
CA ASP A 268 14.64 23.43 -11.39
C ASP A 268 13.53 22.40 -11.66
N THR A 269 13.31 21.52 -10.71
CA THR A 269 12.34 20.43 -10.82
C THR A 269 11.27 20.58 -9.75
N GLN A 270 10.02 20.59 -10.14
CA GLN A 270 8.87 20.61 -9.27
C GLN A 270 7.99 19.38 -9.46
N LEU A 271 7.68 18.70 -8.37
CA LEU A 271 6.80 17.56 -8.32
C LEU A 271 5.64 17.85 -7.37
N LYS A 272 4.42 17.75 -7.86
CA LYS A 272 3.21 17.90 -7.04
C LYS A 272 2.30 16.72 -7.29
N TRP A 273 1.82 16.11 -6.20
CA TRP A 273 0.78 15.10 -6.32
C TRP A 273 -0.24 15.21 -5.20
N LYS A 274 -1.42 14.71 -5.46
CA LYS A 274 -2.51 14.67 -4.49
C LYS A 274 -3.36 13.42 -4.67
N ASN A 275 -3.87 12.95 -3.54
CA ASN A 275 -4.90 11.91 -3.48
C ASN A 275 -6.17 12.49 -2.88
N THR A 276 -7.31 12.04 -3.37
CA THR A 276 -8.62 12.34 -2.80
C THR A 276 -9.44 11.07 -2.76
N LEU A 277 -10.07 10.78 -1.63
CA LEU A 277 -11.00 9.66 -1.49
C LEU A 277 -12.23 10.12 -0.71
N ALA A 278 -13.40 9.73 -1.18
CA ALA A 278 -14.66 9.85 -0.48
C ALA A 278 -15.43 8.56 -0.59
N SER A 279 -16.00 8.06 0.50
CA SER A 279 -16.84 6.87 0.46
C SER A 279 -17.96 6.93 1.48
N ALA A 280 -19.10 6.30 1.15
CA ALA A 280 -20.19 6.04 2.06
C ALA A 280 -20.42 4.52 2.09
N VAL A 281 -20.38 3.96 3.29
CA VAL A 281 -20.56 2.53 3.54
C VAL A 281 -21.78 2.35 4.42
N TRP A 282 -22.71 1.53 3.99
CA TRP A 282 -23.84 1.09 4.80
C TRP A 282 -23.78 -0.42 4.98
N GLN A 283 -23.86 -0.87 6.22
CA GLN A 283 -23.93 -2.27 6.60
C GLN A 283 -25.24 -2.54 7.31
N HIS A 284 -25.97 -3.54 6.82
CA HIS A 284 -27.20 -4.04 7.41
C HIS A 284 -26.98 -5.50 7.84
N GLN A 285 -27.27 -5.80 9.10
CA GLN A 285 -27.15 -7.14 9.65
C GLN A 285 -28.47 -7.63 10.19
N THR A 286 -28.95 -8.78 9.71
CA THR A 286 -30.18 -9.42 10.17
C THR A 286 -29.91 -10.91 10.38
N GLY A 287 -29.94 -11.36 11.64
CA GLY A 287 -29.58 -12.74 11.97
C GLY A 287 -28.21 -13.15 11.44
N ASN A 288 -28.18 -14.14 10.57
CA ASN A 288 -26.94 -14.64 9.95
C ASN A 288 -26.61 -13.98 8.62
N SER A 289 -27.37 -12.95 8.22
CA SER A 289 -27.20 -12.24 6.94
C SER A 289 -26.60 -10.88 7.18
N THR A 290 -25.54 -10.54 6.44
CA THR A 290 -24.94 -9.21 6.42
C THR A 290 -24.89 -8.69 5.00
N LEU A 291 -25.51 -7.54 4.76
CA LEU A 291 -25.42 -6.81 3.49
C LEU A 291 -24.57 -5.57 3.73
N THR A 292 -23.52 -5.42 2.95
CA THR A 292 -22.67 -4.22 2.95
C THR A 292 -22.74 -3.57 1.58
N GLN A 293 -23.05 -2.29 1.54
CA GLN A 293 -23.09 -1.49 0.31
C GLN A 293 -22.16 -0.30 0.48
N GLN A 294 -21.43 0.02 -0.56
CA GLN A 294 -20.47 1.10 -0.59
C GLN A 294 -20.53 1.84 -1.92
N ILE A 295 -20.59 3.15 -1.87
CA ILE A 295 -20.29 4.02 -3.00
C ILE A 295 -18.98 4.77 -2.70
N TYR A 296 -18.19 5.04 -3.73
CA TYR A 296 -16.91 5.70 -3.54
C TYR A 296 -16.49 6.54 -4.73
N PHE A 297 -15.63 7.49 -4.42
CA PHE A 297 -14.77 8.23 -5.34
C PHE A 297 -13.34 8.13 -4.86
N THR A 298 -12.39 7.93 -5.78
CA THR A 298 -10.96 8.04 -5.50
C THR A 298 -10.26 8.68 -6.69
N GLY A 299 -9.29 9.53 -6.41
CA GLY A 299 -8.55 10.25 -7.42
C GLY A 299 -7.09 10.47 -7.05
N TYR A 300 -6.24 10.47 -8.05
CA TYR A 300 -4.83 10.79 -7.97
C TYR A 300 -4.44 11.71 -9.12
N ASP A 301 -3.83 12.84 -8.80
CA ASP A 301 -3.23 13.76 -9.77
C ASP A 301 -1.73 13.82 -9.52
N ASN A 302 -0.95 13.83 -10.59
CA ASN A 302 0.49 13.99 -10.55
C ASN A 302 0.93 15.02 -11.60
N ARG A 303 1.84 15.91 -11.21
CA ARG A 303 2.43 16.94 -12.07
C ARG A 303 3.92 16.98 -11.85
N PHE A 304 4.65 16.59 -12.83
CA PHE A 304 6.09 16.78 -12.90
C PHE A 304 6.38 17.97 -13.82
N LYS A 305 7.16 18.92 -13.31
CA LYS A 305 7.66 20.06 -14.09
C LYS A 305 9.17 20.15 -13.91
N MET A 306 9.92 20.26 -14.99
CA MET A 306 11.36 20.47 -14.94
C MET A 306 11.74 21.57 -15.91
N LEU A 307 12.42 22.58 -15.41
CA LEU A 307 13.06 23.62 -16.17
C LEU A 307 14.58 23.34 -16.20
N THR A 308 15.15 23.28 -17.38
CA THR A 308 16.60 23.15 -17.58
C THR A 308 17.02 24.07 -18.71
N THR A 309 18.34 24.22 -18.94
CA THR A 309 18.86 25.15 -19.96
C THR A 309 18.22 24.90 -21.33
N GLY A 310 17.33 25.81 -21.75
CA GLY A 310 16.67 25.80 -23.06
C GLY A 310 15.40 24.96 -23.17
N TYR A 311 14.98 24.23 -22.11
CA TYR A 311 13.78 23.38 -22.15
C TYR A 311 12.97 23.45 -20.87
N GLU A 312 11.66 23.43 -21.03
CA GLU A 312 10.69 23.22 -19.96
C GLU A 312 9.88 21.95 -20.27
N PHE A 313 9.91 21.00 -19.36
CA PHE A 313 9.15 19.76 -19.40
C PHE A 313 7.99 19.85 -18.43
N HIS A 314 6.79 19.53 -18.90
CA HIS A 314 5.60 19.42 -18.08
C HIS A 314 4.91 18.09 -18.39
N LEU A 315 4.79 17.22 -17.39
CA LEU A 315 4.27 15.86 -17.49
C LEU A 315 3.09 15.67 -16.55
N PRO A 316 1.89 16.13 -16.90
CA PRO A 316 0.69 15.87 -16.12
C PRO A 316 0.20 14.45 -16.35
N SER A 317 -0.32 13.83 -15.28
CA SER A 317 -1.08 12.58 -15.35
C SER A 317 -2.14 12.52 -14.25
N HIS A 318 -3.24 11.85 -14.50
CA HIS A 318 -4.24 11.63 -13.47
C HIS A 318 -5.04 10.34 -13.68
N ILE A 319 -5.62 9.85 -12.59
CA ILE A 319 -6.61 8.79 -12.58
C ILE A 319 -7.71 9.12 -11.57
N TYR A 320 -8.95 9.06 -12.04
CA TYR A 320 -10.14 9.19 -11.20
C TYR A 320 -10.99 7.93 -11.34
N SER A 321 -11.51 7.44 -10.24
CA SER A 321 -12.44 6.31 -10.25
C SER A 321 -13.58 6.56 -9.28
N TYR A 322 -14.76 6.18 -9.70
CA TYR A 322 -15.94 6.13 -8.85
C TYR A 322 -16.66 4.81 -9.07
N GLY A 323 -17.27 4.32 -8.01
CA GLY A 323 -17.84 2.99 -8.10
C GLY A 323 -18.81 2.66 -6.98
N TYR A 324 -19.39 1.49 -7.15
CA TYR A 324 -20.27 0.83 -6.22
C TYR A 324 -19.74 -0.57 -5.90
N LYS A 325 -19.80 -0.95 -4.62
CA LYS A 325 -19.52 -2.31 -4.15
C LYS A 325 -20.68 -2.79 -3.29
N GLY A 326 -21.26 -3.91 -3.67
CA GLY A 326 -22.27 -4.62 -2.89
C GLY A 326 -21.72 -5.97 -2.45
N LYS A 327 -21.81 -6.29 -1.16
CA LYS A 327 -21.40 -7.59 -0.60
C LYS A 327 -22.51 -8.13 0.27
N TRP A 328 -22.88 -9.36 0.02
CA TRP A 328 -23.85 -10.11 0.81
C TRP A 328 -23.17 -11.35 1.39
N GLU A 329 -23.26 -11.50 2.69
CA GLU A 329 -22.73 -12.63 3.45
C GLU A 329 -23.88 -13.35 4.16
N TYR A 330 -24.02 -14.64 3.94
CA TYR A 330 -25.01 -15.48 4.60
C TYR A 330 -24.39 -16.81 5.00
N LYS A 331 -24.18 -17.04 6.31
CA LYS A 331 -23.50 -18.23 6.84
C LYS A 331 -22.14 -18.44 6.17
N ASN A 332 -22.05 -19.42 5.29
CA ASN A 332 -20.82 -19.83 4.62
C ASN A 332 -20.72 -19.30 3.17
N LEU A 333 -21.71 -18.56 2.72
CA LEU A 333 -21.79 -18.00 1.38
C LEU A 333 -21.51 -16.50 1.44
N GLU A 334 -20.65 -16.03 0.55
CA GLU A 334 -20.40 -14.62 0.26
C GLU A 334 -20.63 -14.39 -1.22
N ALA A 335 -21.39 -13.38 -1.58
CA ALA A 335 -21.60 -12.96 -2.96
C ALA A 335 -21.47 -11.44 -3.06
N GLY A 336 -21.01 -10.96 -4.20
CA GLY A 336 -20.88 -9.51 -4.38
C GLY A 336 -20.90 -9.06 -5.82
N LEU A 337 -21.07 -7.74 -5.95
CA LEU A 337 -21.08 -6.99 -7.20
C LEU A 337 -20.21 -5.75 -7.03
N ASP A 338 -19.27 -5.57 -7.94
CA ASP A 338 -18.42 -4.37 -7.99
C ASP A 338 -18.60 -3.71 -9.36
N ILE A 339 -18.87 -2.42 -9.35
CA ILE A 339 -18.98 -1.60 -10.55
C ILE A 339 -18.03 -0.43 -10.38
N ALA A 340 -17.15 -0.21 -11.35
CA ALA A 340 -16.22 0.90 -11.33
C ALA A 340 -16.13 1.59 -12.70
N PHE A 341 -15.99 2.89 -12.66
CA PHE A 341 -15.76 3.73 -13.81
C PHE A 341 -14.45 4.47 -13.61
N HIS A 342 -13.58 4.39 -14.61
CA HIS A 342 -12.25 4.98 -14.54
C HIS A 342 -12.09 6.02 -15.64
N HIS A 343 -11.49 7.14 -15.26
CA HIS A 343 -11.04 8.20 -16.15
C HIS A 343 -9.54 8.36 -15.96
N VAL A 344 -8.76 8.02 -16.99
CA VAL A 344 -7.31 7.92 -16.91
C VAL A 344 -6.69 8.80 -17.98
N GLN A 345 -5.83 9.72 -17.57
CA GLN A 345 -4.89 10.41 -18.44
C GLN A 345 -3.50 9.87 -18.12
N PRO A 346 -2.93 9.02 -18.99
CA PRO A 346 -1.53 8.67 -18.92
C PRO A 346 -0.67 9.93 -19.06
N GLN A 347 0.61 9.80 -18.77
CA GLN A 347 1.55 10.89 -18.89
C GLN A 347 1.47 11.56 -20.28
N ALA A 348 1.14 12.85 -20.29
CA ALA A 348 0.97 13.66 -21.49
C ALA A 348 2.11 14.69 -21.56
N PRO A 349 3.27 14.36 -22.18
CA PRO A 349 4.42 15.24 -22.24
C PRO A 349 4.12 16.52 -23.00
N GLN A 350 4.46 17.67 -22.39
CA GLN A 350 4.48 18.98 -23.00
C GLN A 350 5.90 19.52 -22.84
N VAL A 351 6.58 19.73 -23.97
CA VAL A 351 7.95 20.23 -23.97
C VAL A 351 7.99 21.56 -24.70
N THR A 352 8.45 22.59 -24.01
CA THR A 352 8.65 23.93 -24.57
C THR A 352 10.15 24.21 -24.61
N GLY A 353 10.68 24.59 -25.78
CA GLY A 353 12.10 24.92 -25.94
C GLY A 353 12.28 26.16 -26.82
N THR A 354 13.50 26.68 -26.88
CA THR A 354 13.85 27.90 -27.61
C THR A 354 13.60 27.81 -29.11
N LYS A 355 13.52 26.60 -29.67
CA LYS A 355 13.35 26.35 -31.12
C LYS A 355 12.20 25.41 -31.48
N HIS A 356 11.63 24.68 -30.52
CA HIS A 356 10.58 23.70 -30.78
C HIS A 356 9.57 23.65 -29.63
N VAL A 357 8.31 23.70 -29.98
CA VAL A 357 7.19 23.42 -29.05
C VAL A 357 6.61 22.07 -29.48
N VAL A 358 6.73 21.07 -28.62
CA VAL A 358 6.13 19.76 -28.83
C VAL A 358 4.98 19.61 -27.87
N HIS A 359 3.76 19.61 -28.40
CA HIS A 359 2.57 19.22 -27.64
C HIS A 359 2.22 17.78 -28.02
N GLN A 360 2.49 16.84 -27.14
CA GLN A 360 2.00 15.48 -27.31
C GLN A 360 0.81 15.27 -26.37
N THR A 361 -0.36 15.17 -26.95
CA THR A 361 -1.56 14.78 -26.22
C THR A 361 -1.65 13.26 -26.22
N GLN A 362 -1.45 12.65 -25.07
CA GLN A 362 -1.88 11.27 -24.87
C GLN A 362 -3.39 11.26 -24.68
N PRO A 363 -4.14 10.38 -25.36
CA PRO A 363 -5.58 10.36 -25.24
C PRO A 363 -5.99 9.97 -23.80
N GLU A 364 -6.95 10.70 -23.27
CA GLU A 364 -7.68 10.28 -22.08
C GLU A 364 -8.47 9.01 -22.39
N VAL A 365 -8.51 8.08 -21.48
CA VAL A 365 -9.22 6.82 -21.62
C VAL A 365 -10.26 6.69 -20.53
N ASN A 366 -11.53 6.61 -20.94
CA ASN A 366 -12.64 6.24 -20.07
C ASN A 366 -12.88 4.74 -20.19
N SER A 367 -12.99 4.07 -19.04
CA SER A 367 -13.26 2.63 -19.00
C SER A 367 -14.26 2.27 -17.91
N LYS A 368 -14.89 1.11 -18.10
CA LYS A 368 -15.94 0.56 -17.23
C LYS A 368 -15.56 -0.85 -16.84
N GLU A 369 -15.68 -1.15 -15.57
CA GLU A 369 -15.42 -2.46 -15.00
C GLU A 369 -16.63 -2.96 -14.23
N TYR A 370 -17.18 -4.10 -14.62
CA TYR A 370 -18.31 -4.76 -13.97
C TYR A 370 -17.84 -6.14 -13.52
N SER A 371 -17.92 -6.40 -12.23
CA SER A 371 -17.51 -7.68 -11.67
C SER A 371 -18.58 -8.24 -10.76
N SER A 372 -18.77 -9.55 -10.81
CA SER A 372 -19.58 -10.29 -9.85
C SER A 372 -18.78 -11.46 -9.31
N TYR A 373 -19.01 -11.82 -8.06
CA TYR A 373 -18.30 -12.93 -7.44
C TYR A 373 -19.16 -13.71 -6.45
N VAL A 374 -18.73 -14.97 -6.25
CA VAL A 374 -19.31 -15.84 -5.23
C VAL A 374 -18.14 -16.59 -4.56
N ASN A 375 -18.16 -16.67 -3.22
CA ASN A 375 -17.31 -17.51 -2.40
C ASN A 375 -18.16 -18.44 -1.55
N TYR A 376 -17.73 -19.68 -1.39
CA TYR A 376 -18.34 -20.63 -0.48
C TYR A 376 -17.29 -21.30 0.40
N THR A 377 -17.54 -21.31 1.71
CA THR A 377 -16.65 -21.95 2.70
C THR A 377 -17.35 -23.15 3.31
N ARG A 378 -16.72 -24.31 3.32
CA ARG A 378 -17.25 -25.53 3.95
C ARG A 378 -16.24 -26.12 4.93
N ASN A 379 -16.70 -26.32 6.16
CA ASN A 379 -15.93 -27.01 7.19
C ASN A 379 -16.38 -28.46 7.28
N VAL A 380 -15.43 -29.40 7.13
CA VAL A 380 -15.68 -30.86 7.25
C VAL A 380 -14.60 -31.45 8.15
N LYS A 381 -14.96 -31.76 9.40
CA LYS A 381 -14.03 -32.30 10.41
C LYS A 381 -12.77 -31.42 10.56
N LYS A 382 -11.62 -31.90 10.09
CA LYS A 382 -10.31 -31.22 10.16
C LYS A 382 -10.00 -30.40 8.91
N TRP A 383 -10.90 -30.34 7.95
CA TRP A 383 -10.72 -29.68 6.66
C TRP A 383 -11.63 -28.45 6.54
N THR A 384 -11.07 -27.37 6.06
CA THR A 384 -11.83 -26.18 5.61
C THR A 384 -11.55 -26.01 4.12
N LEU A 385 -12.59 -26.11 3.32
CA LEU A 385 -12.56 -25.81 1.89
C LEU A 385 -13.15 -24.44 1.67
N ASN A 386 -12.43 -23.57 0.98
CA ASN A 386 -12.93 -22.29 0.48
C ASN A 386 -12.76 -22.27 -1.02
N GLY A 387 -13.83 -22.02 -1.76
CA GLY A 387 -13.82 -21.92 -3.21
C GLY A 387 -14.64 -20.75 -3.68
N GLY A 388 -14.17 -20.06 -4.70
CA GLY A 388 -14.87 -18.92 -5.25
C GLY A 388 -14.53 -18.68 -6.71
N VAL A 389 -15.34 -17.87 -7.35
CA VAL A 389 -15.14 -17.42 -8.72
C VAL A 389 -15.57 -15.97 -8.86
N ARG A 390 -14.77 -15.18 -9.57
CA ARG A 390 -15.07 -13.82 -9.97
C ARG A 390 -15.13 -13.73 -11.49
N GLY A 391 -16.22 -13.19 -12.01
CA GLY A 391 -16.34 -12.81 -13.41
C GLY A 391 -16.21 -11.30 -13.53
N THR A 392 -15.42 -10.83 -14.48
CA THR A 392 -15.23 -9.41 -14.75
C THR A 392 -15.42 -9.13 -16.23
N PHE A 393 -16.25 -8.12 -16.53
CA PHE A 393 -16.36 -7.52 -17.85
C PHE A 393 -15.79 -6.11 -17.82
N TYR A 394 -14.87 -5.84 -18.70
CA TYR A 394 -14.19 -4.55 -18.82
C TYR A 394 -14.34 -4.01 -20.23
N SER A 395 -14.65 -2.71 -20.36
CA SER A 395 -14.79 -2.04 -21.65
C SER A 395 -14.22 -0.63 -21.62
N THR A 396 -13.66 -0.21 -22.75
CA THR A 396 -13.21 1.17 -22.99
C THR A 396 -14.14 1.89 -23.98
N GLU A 397 -14.11 3.21 -24.02
CA GLU A 397 -14.88 4.01 -24.99
C GLU A 397 -14.53 3.70 -26.45
N LYS A 398 -13.31 3.26 -26.73
CA LYS A 398 -12.87 2.83 -28.07
C LYS A 398 -13.30 1.39 -28.41
N ASN A 399 -14.36 0.88 -27.80
CA ASN A 399 -14.94 -0.47 -28.00
C ASN A 399 -13.98 -1.64 -27.80
N ARG A 400 -12.92 -1.46 -27.01
CA ARG A 400 -12.12 -2.61 -26.56
C ARG A 400 -12.86 -3.26 -25.38
N GLN A 401 -13.15 -4.54 -25.51
CA GLN A 401 -13.90 -5.31 -24.53
C GLN A 401 -13.10 -6.54 -24.11
N TYR A 402 -13.10 -6.83 -22.84
CA TYR A 402 -12.45 -7.99 -22.25
C TYR A 402 -13.36 -8.63 -21.22
N ALA A 403 -13.40 -9.95 -21.22
CA ALA A 403 -14.06 -10.73 -20.18
C ALA A 403 -13.04 -11.67 -19.53
N SER A 404 -13.10 -11.81 -18.23
CA SER A 404 -12.26 -12.75 -17.50
C SER A 404 -13.05 -13.53 -16.47
N LEU A 405 -12.51 -14.69 -16.13
CA LEU A 405 -13.00 -15.54 -15.06
C LEU A 405 -11.83 -15.90 -14.15
N ASP A 406 -11.94 -15.56 -12.87
CA ASP A 406 -10.90 -15.73 -11.86
C ASP A 406 -11.34 -16.75 -10.80
N PRO A 407 -11.07 -18.05 -10.99
CA PRO A 407 -11.32 -19.06 -9.99
C PRO A 407 -10.28 -18.99 -8.88
N GLY A 408 -10.71 -19.22 -7.64
CA GLY A 408 -9.85 -19.36 -6.48
C GLY A 408 -10.30 -20.49 -5.59
N ILE A 409 -9.34 -21.28 -5.10
CA ILE A 409 -9.60 -22.37 -4.16
C ILE A 409 -8.54 -22.40 -3.09
N SER A 410 -8.94 -22.63 -1.83
CA SER A 410 -8.01 -22.98 -0.75
C SER A 410 -8.53 -24.14 0.07
N LEU A 411 -7.61 -25.01 0.44
CA LEU A 411 -7.86 -26.18 1.28
C LEU A 411 -6.98 -26.07 2.52
N THR A 412 -7.60 -25.92 3.69
CA THR A 412 -6.92 -25.88 4.97
C THR A 412 -7.14 -27.18 5.73
N TYR A 413 -6.04 -27.82 6.16
CA TYR A 413 -6.03 -29.02 6.97
C TYR A 413 -5.48 -28.74 8.37
N GLN A 414 -6.27 -28.99 9.40
CA GLN A 414 -5.94 -28.77 10.81
C GLN A 414 -5.92 -30.11 11.58
N PRO A 415 -4.76 -30.81 11.62
CA PRO A 415 -4.67 -32.12 12.24
C PRO A 415 -4.88 -32.10 13.75
N ASN A 416 -4.32 -31.12 14.47
CA ASN A 416 -4.14 -31.15 15.93
C ASN A 416 -4.55 -29.86 16.65
N GLY A 417 -5.41 -29.04 16.12
CA GLY A 417 -5.86 -27.80 16.80
C GLY A 417 -4.79 -26.69 17.01
N ARG A 418 -3.49 -27.03 16.92
CA ARG A 418 -2.36 -26.08 17.15
C ARG A 418 -1.71 -25.58 15.86
N GLY A 419 -1.82 -26.33 14.77
CA GLY A 419 -1.22 -25.99 13.50
C GLY A 419 -2.11 -26.38 12.32
N PHE A 420 -1.93 -25.68 11.21
CA PHE A 420 -2.68 -25.95 9.99
C PHE A 420 -1.82 -25.77 8.74
N PHE A 421 -2.17 -26.55 7.72
CA PHE A 421 -1.63 -26.43 6.37
C PHE A 421 -2.69 -25.82 5.48
N THR A 422 -2.33 -24.84 4.67
CA THR A 422 -3.23 -24.25 3.67
C THR A 422 -2.60 -24.34 2.30
N PHE A 423 -3.32 -24.98 1.37
CA PHE A 423 -2.99 -25.02 -0.05
C PHE A 423 -3.93 -24.08 -0.77
N SER A 424 -3.38 -23.19 -1.60
CA SER A 424 -4.20 -22.26 -2.36
C SER A 424 -3.76 -22.21 -3.81
N TYR A 425 -4.75 -22.12 -4.69
CA TYR A 425 -4.57 -21.92 -6.13
C TYR A 425 -5.58 -20.91 -6.63
N GLY A 426 -5.20 -20.09 -7.59
CA GLY A 426 -6.15 -19.16 -8.20
C GLY A 426 -5.57 -18.37 -9.37
N TRP A 427 -6.48 -17.71 -10.06
CA TRP A 427 -6.18 -16.78 -11.12
C TRP A 427 -6.61 -15.39 -10.68
N LYS A 428 -5.95 -14.35 -11.22
CA LYS A 428 -6.34 -12.95 -11.03
C LYS A 428 -5.99 -12.14 -12.26
N HIS A 429 -6.93 -11.31 -12.69
CA HIS A 429 -6.75 -10.34 -13.77
C HIS A 429 -6.60 -8.92 -13.23
N GLN A 430 -5.98 -8.05 -14.02
CA GLN A 430 -5.80 -6.64 -13.71
C GLN A 430 -5.95 -5.82 -15.00
N TYR A 431 -6.69 -4.70 -14.91
CA TYR A 431 -7.05 -3.85 -16.06
C TYR A 431 -6.45 -2.46 -16.01
N LEU A 432 -6.00 -2.03 -14.84
CA LEU A 432 -5.30 -0.76 -14.62
C LEU A 432 -3.85 -1.03 -14.27
N PHE A 433 -2.93 -0.35 -14.91
CA PHE A 433 -1.49 -0.55 -14.78
C PHE A 433 -0.82 0.75 -14.36
N ARG A 434 0.30 0.63 -13.64
CA ARG A 434 1.17 1.74 -13.32
C ARG A 434 2.58 1.42 -13.79
N THR A 435 3.20 2.31 -14.53
CA THR A 435 4.58 2.21 -14.99
C THR A 435 5.21 3.59 -15.16
N GLY A 436 6.50 3.64 -15.43
CA GLY A 436 7.24 4.89 -15.67
C GLY A 436 8.73 4.68 -15.46
N PHE A 437 9.49 5.75 -15.59
CA PHE A 437 10.94 5.73 -15.43
C PHE A 437 11.35 5.95 -13.97
N SER A 438 10.83 5.15 -13.04
CA SER A 438 11.15 5.27 -11.62
C SER A 438 12.50 4.64 -11.27
N GLY A 439 13.59 5.27 -11.68
CA GLY A 439 14.93 4.86 -11.21
C GLY A 439 15.34 5.50 -9.89
N MET A 440 14.62 6.50 -9.39
CA MET A 440 15.03 7.33 -8.25
C MET A 440 13.97 7.44 -7.14
N GLY A 441 12.91 6.63 -7.18
CA GLY A 441 11.82 6.75 -6.21
C GLY A 441 10.94 8.00 -6.35
N LEU A 442 11.13 8.77 -7.41
CA LEU A 442 10.29 9.92 -7.72
C LEU A 442 8.92 9.43 -8.18
N PRO A 443 7.80 10.12 -7.90
CA PRO A 443 6.47 9.78 -8.39
C PRO A 443 6.33 10.14 -9.89
N THR A 444 7.24 9.63 -10.71
CA THR A 444 7.24 9.76 -12.17
C THR A 444 6.47 8.63 -12.85
N GLU A 445 5.96 7.69 -12.07
CA GLU A 445 5.07 6.64 -12.55
C GLU A 445 3.66 7.19 -12.79
N PHE A 446 3.03 6.71 -13.85
CA PHE A 446 1.69 7.08 -14.25
C PHE A 446 0.80 5.85 -14.44
N TRP A 447 -0.50 6.05 -14.26
CA TRP A 447 -1.51 5.03 -14.50
C TRP A 447 -1.97 5.04 -15.95
N PHE A 448 -2.29 3.86 -16.48
CA PHE A 448 -2.97 3.68 -17.75
C PHE A 448 -3.88 2.46 -17.70
N SER A 449 -4.84 2.39 -18.60
CA SER A 449 -5.80 1.30 -18.70
C SER A 449 -5.44 0.32 -19.81
N CYS A 450 -5.90 -0.92 -19.70
CA CYS A 450 -5.81 -1.84 -20.83
C CYS A 450 -6.72 -1.41 -21.99
N GLY A 451 -6.44 -1.94 -23.18
CA GLY A 451 -7.27 -1.76 -24.37
C GLY A 451 -6.64 -0.94 -25.47
N GLU A 452 -5.85 0.08 -25.18
CA GLU A 452 -5.11 0.85 -26.18
C GLU A 452 -3.71 0.28 -26.37
N TYR A 453 -2.99 0.15 -25.26
CA TYR A 453 -1.56 -0.17 -25.24
C TYR A 453 -1.27 -1.59 -24.80
N ASN A 454 -2.16 -2.21 -24.01
CA ASN A 454 -1.96 -3.56 -23.48
C ASN A 454 -3.29 -4.29 -23.25
N THR A 455 -3.25 -5.62 -23.34
CA THR A 455 -4.32 -6.51 -22.91
C THR A 455 -4.30 -6.67 -21.38
N PRO A 456 -5.39 -7.13 -20.74
CA PRO A 456 -5.39 -7.38 -19.30
C PRO A 456 -4.23 -8.27 -18.89
N GLN A 457 -3.52 -7.85 -17.85
CA GLN A 457 -2.53 -8.69 -17.21
C GLN A 457 -3.24 -9.76 -16.37
N TYR A 458 -2.64 -10.95 -16.27
CA TYR A 458 -3.15 -11.96 -15.36
C TYR A 458 -2.03 -12.80 -14.74
N THR A 459 -2.34 -13.38 -13.59
CA THR A 459 -1.45 -14.28 -12.87
C THR A 459 -2.17 -15.56 -12.51
N GLN A 460 -1.42 -16.67 -12.60
CA GLN A 460 -1.74 -17.94 -11.98
C GLN A 460 -0.82 -18.10 -10.78
N TYR A 461 -1.36 -18.38 -9.62
CA TYR A 461 -0.55 -18.54 -8.42
C TYR A 461 -0.91 -19.82 -7.68
N PHE A 462 0.11 -20.38 -7.04
CA PHE A 462 0.01 -21.51 -6.13
C PHE A 462 0.76 -21.18 -4.85
N THR A 463 0.15 -21.46 -3.69
CA THR A 463 0.80 -21.26 -2.39
C THR A 463 0.57 -22.45 -1.47
N VAL A 464 1.59 -22.78 -0.69
CA VAL A 464 1.51 -23.71 0.44
C VAL A 464 1.95 -22.98 1.68
N ASN A 465 1.10 -22.94 2.69
CA ASN A 465 1.37 -22.29 3.94
C ASN A 465 1.22 -23.28 5.10
N TYR A 466 2.21 -23.31 6.00
CA TYR A 466 2.15 -24.00 7.27
C TYR A 466 2.22 -22.96 8.41
N GLU A 467 1.27 -23.00 9.31
CA GLU A 467 1.25 -22.16 10.49
C GLU A 467 1.00 -23.01 11.73
N THR A 468 1.75 -22.72 12.79
CA THR A 468 1.58 -23.42 14.07
C THR A 468 1.89 -22.52 15.24
N GLU A 469 1.24 -22.77 16.35
CA GLU A 469 1.55 -22.16 17.66
C GLU A 469 2.48 -23.07 18.45
N LEU A 470 3.51 -22.47 19.04
CA LEU A 470 4.52 -23.13 19.85
C LEU A 470 4.49 -22.59 21.26
N LEU A 471 4.94 -23.38 22.24
CA LEU A 471 5.06 -23.00 23.65
C LEU A 471 3.78 -22.34 24.21
N ASN A 472 2.64 -23.05 24.07
CA ASN A 472 1.32 -22.61 24.54
C ASN A 472 0.85 -21.25 23.95
N GLY A 473 1.23 -20.98 22.70
CA GLY A 473 0.84 -19.78 21.98
C GLY A 473 1.75 -18.56 22.20
N ASP A 474 2.85 -18.72 22.95
CA ASP A 474 3.83 -17.65 23.14
C ASP A 474 4.58 -17.33 21.84
N TYR A 475 4.72 -18.30 20.97
CA TYR A 475 5.31 -18.15 19.66
C TYR A 475 4.35 -18.63 18.57
N SER A 476 4.42 -18.04 17.38
CA SER A 476 3.86 -18.60 16.15
C SER A 476 4.94 -18.73 15.10
N LEU A 477 4.90 -19.86 14.39
CA LEU A 477 5.73 -20.13 13.25
C LEU A 477 4.86 -20.14 12.00
N ASN A 478 5.25 -19.39 10.98
CA ASN A 478 4.63 -19.42 9.66
C ASN A 478 5.71 -19.69 8.61
N VAL A 479 5.47 -20.68 7.75
CA VAL A 479 6.33 -21.03 6.63
C VAL A 479 5.46 -21.08 5.38
N GLN A 480 5.83 -20.33 4.35
CA GLN A 480 5.06 -20.24 3.12
C GLN A 480 5.95 -20.45 1.90
N ALA A 481 5.56 -21.34 1.02
CA ALA A 481 6.09 -21.45 -0.34
C ALA A 481 5.09 -20.84 -1.32
N TYR A 482 5.59 -20.18 -2.37
CA TYR A 482 4.76 -19.60 -3.41
C TYR A 482 5.38 -19.76 -4.79
N TYR A 483 4.50 -19.85 -5.79
CA TYR A 483 4.82 -19.78 -7.20
C TYR A 483 3.76 -18.96 -7.92
N LYS A 484 4.19 -17.98 -8.74
CA LYS A 484 3.31 -17.15 -9.57
C LYS A 484 3.85 -17.10 -10.99
N LYS A 485 3.01 -17.39 -11.96
CA LYS A 485 3.29 -17.13 -13.37
C LYS A 485 2.43 -15.96 -13.83
N MET A 486 3.07 -14.96 -14.42
CA MET A 486 2.46 -13.69 -14.76
C MET A 486 2.54 -13.47 -16.25
N TYR A 487 1.44 -13.07 -16.85
CA TYR A 487 1.28 -12.91 -18.28
C TYR A 487 0.92 -11.48 -18.63
N HIS A 488 1.22 -11.08 -19.86
CA HIS A 488 0.97 -9.74 -20.41
C HIS A 488 1.58 -8.63 -19.55
N GLN A 489 2.74 -8.90 -18.97
CA GLN A 489 3.44 -7.91 -18.16
C GLN A 489 3.92 -6.76 -19.03
N VAL A 490 4.05 -5.58 -18.41
CA VAL A 490 4.50 -4.36 -19.07
C VAL A 490 5.73 -3.83 -18.37
N GLU A 491 6.73 -3.39 -19.14
CA GLU A 491 7.90 -2.68 -18.65
C GLU A 491 8.11 -1.41 -19.48
N TYR A 492 8.41 -0.30 -18.83
CA TYR A 492 8.68 0.97 -19.46
C TYR A 492 10.16 1.06 -19.82
N LYS A 493 10.47 1.19 -21.10
CA LYS A 493 11.85 1.30 -21.60
C LYS A 493 12.26 2.75 -21.89
N GLY A 494 11.31 3.68 -21.89
CA GLY A 494 11.54 5.07 -22.21
C GLY A 494 12.38 5.82 -21.16
N ASN A 495 12.96 6.92 -21.55
CA ASN A 495 13.65 7.87 -20.68
C ASN A 495 13.08 9.29 -20.89
N MET A 496 13.53 10.25 -20.07
CA MET A 496 12.98 11.60 -20.12
C MET A 496 13.31 12.34 -21.43
N LEU A 497 14.41 11.99 -22.09
CA LEU A 497 14.79 12.60 -23.35
C LEU A 497 13.88 12.18 -24.52
N ASP A 498 13.20 11.03 -24.39
CA ASP A 498 12.27 10.56 -25.41
C ASP A 498 11.08 11.51 -25.60
N PHE A 499 10.76 12.35 -24.59
CA PHE A 499 9.70 13.34 -24.66
C PHE A 499 10.03 14.52 -25.60
N ILE A 500 11.30 14.70 -25.95
CA ILE A 500 11.73 15.74 -26.90
C ILE A 500 11.38 15.32 -28.35
N TYR A 501 11.22 14.01 -28.59
CA TYR A 501 10.93 13.50 -29.92
C TYR A 501 9.43 13.53 -30.22
N THR A 502 9.07 14.00 -31.39
CA THR A 502 7.68 14.07 -31.89
C THR A 502 7.04 12.69 -32.07
N SER A 503 7.85 11.63 -32.14
CA SER A 503 7.42 10.24 -32.33
C SER A 503 7.13 9.49 -31.02
N TYR A 504 7.17 10.17 -29.88
CA TYR A 504 6.85 9.54 -28.60
C TYR A 504 5.40 9.07 -28.57
N THR A 505 5.21 7.77 -28.41
CA THR A 505 3.92 7.15 -28.10
C THR A 505 4.12 6.11 -27.01
N LEU A 506 3.10 5.84 -26.22
CA LEU A 506 3.19 4.81 -25.16
C LEU A 506 3.50 3.42 -25.75
N ASP A 507 2.99 3.08 -26.93
CA ASP A 507 3.29 1.81 -27.61
C ASP A 507 4.78 1.63 -27.90
N ASN A 508 5.49 2.72 -28.24
CA ASN A 508 6.91 2.66 -28.57
C ASN A 508 7.81 2.46 -27.35
N VAL A 509 7.35 2.84 -26.16
CA VAL A 509 8.12 2.80 -24.90
C VAL A 509 7.67 1.72 -23.94
N LEU A 510 6.57 0.99 -24.24
CA LEU A 510 6.08 -0.12 -23.44
C LEU A 510 6.48 -1.45 -24.05
N LEU A 511 7.27 -2.22 -23.32
CA LEU A 511 7.59 -3.60 -23.64
C LEU A 511 6.53 -4.52 -23.06
N LYS A 512 6.19 -5.58 -23.79
CA LYS A 512 5.20 -6.61 -23.40
C LYS A 512 5.92 -7.93 -23.18
N GLY A 513 5.60 -8.61 -22.08
CA GLY A 513 6.30 -9.83 -21.71
C GLY A 513 5.61 -10.67 -20.62
N GLU A 514 6.38 -11.51 -20.00
CA GLU A 514 5.95 -12.44 -18.96
C GLU A 514 6.81 -12.33 -17.71
N GLY A 515 6.26 -12.78 -16.57
CA GLY A 515 6.96 -12.85 -15.30
C GLY A 515 6.82 -14.22 -14.64
N LYS A 516 7.81 -14.58 -13.84
CA LYS A 516 7.80 -15.79 -13.02
C LYS A 516 8.39 -15.47 -11.65
N ASN A 517 7.57 -15.59 -10.60
CA ASN A 517 7.99 -15.35 -9.22
C ASN A 517 7.84 -16.63 -8.40
N TYR A 518 8.84 -16.96 -7.57
CA TYR A 518 8.76 -18.10 -6.66
C TYR A 518 9.68 -17.89 -5.46
N GLY A 519 9.34 -18.52 -4.35
CA GLY A 519 10.14 -18.37 -3.14
C GLY A 519 9.58 -19.05 -1.91
N LEU A 520 10.30 -18.86 -0.81
CA LEU A 520 10.01 -19.36 0.53
C LEU A 520 10.07 -18.19 1.51
N ASN A 521 9.05 -18.09 2.38
CA ASN A 521 8.96 -17.14 3.45
C ASN A 521 8.93 -17.88 4.79
N PHE A 522 9.72 -17.45 5.74
CA PHE A 522 9.75 -17.97 7.10
C PHE A 522 9.51 -16.81 8.07
N MET A 523 8.63 -17.01 9.05
CA MET A 523 8.37 -16.03 10.10
C MET A 523 8.21 -16.72 11.45
N LEU A 524 9.07 -16.37 12.39
CA LEU A 524 8.93 -16.75 13.79
C LEU A 524 8.53 -15.51 14.59
N HIS A 525 7.35 -15.52 15.18
CA HIS A 525 6.78 -14.40 15.91
C HIS A 525 6.62 -14.73 17.38
N LYS A 526 7.26 -13.97 18.25
CA LYS A 526 7.12 -14.02 19.71
C LYS A 526 6.03 -13.03 20.16
N ARG A 527 4.92 -13.56 20.65
CA ARG A 527 3.68 -12.80 20.90
C ARG A 527 3.58 -12.23 22.32
N THR A 528 4.19 -12.86 23.31
CA THR A 528 3.95 -12.57 24.72
C THR A 528 5.23 -12.36 25.49
N GLY A 529 5.11 -11.72 26.67
CA GLY A 529 6.22 -11.44 27.59
C GLY A 529 6.76 -10.02 27.49
N ARG A 530 7.90 -9.77 28.16
CA ARG A 530 8.55 -8.45 28.12
C ARG A 530 9.20 -8.17 26.77
N LEU A 531 9.76 -9.20 26.15
CA LEU A 531 10.32 -9.17 24.81
C LEU A 531 9.29 -9.75 23.84
N THR A 532 8.89 -8.97 22.83
CA THR A 532 8.00 -9.37 21.73
C THR A 532 8.62 -8.94 20.40
N GLY A 533 8.16 -9.53 19.29
CA GLY A 533 8.66 -9.20 17.97
C GLY A 533 8.71 -10.40 17.04
N TRP A 534 9.31 -10.23 15.87
CA TRP A 534 9.41 -11.32 14.89
C TRP A 534 10.76 -11.35 14.19
N LEU A 535 11.14 -12.54 13.78
CA LEU A 535 12.22 -12.81 12.85
C LEU A 535 11.58 -13.30 11.55
N GLY A 536 11.80 -12.57 10.46
CA GLY A 536 11.37 -12.89 9.12
C GLY A 536 12.55 -13.19 8.21
N TYR A 537 12.47 -14.26 7.42
CA TYR A 537 13.40 -14.52 6.34
C TYR A 537 12.64 -14.85 5.07
N ALA A 538 13.04 -14.23 3.98
CA ALA A 538 12.49 -14.50 2.65
C ALA A 538 13.62 -14.88 1.70
N TRP A 539 13.41 -15.98 0.96
CA TRP A 539 14.16 -16.31 -0.21
C TRP A 539 13.23 -16.31 -1.41
N GLY A 540 13.58 -15.63 -2.50
CA GLY A 540 12.73 -15.61 -3.68
C GLY A 540 13.40 -15.07 -4.92
N ARG A 541 12.83 -15.41 -6.05
CA ARG A 541 13.21 -14.93 -7.36
C ARG A 541 12.00 -14.27 -8.04
N ALA A 542 12.26 -13.15 -8.70
CA ALA A 542 11.31 -12.45 -9.55
C ALA A 542 11.94 -12.26 -10.93
N LEU A 543 11.59 -13.14 -11.85
CA LEU A 543 12.18 -13.21 -13.18
C LEU A 543 11.23 -12.60 -14.22
N ARG A 544 11.80 -11.95 -15.20
CA ARG A 544 11.10 -11.29 -16.31
C ARG A 544 11.63 -11.80 -17.64
N ARG A 545 10.75 -11.85 -18.63
CA ARG A 545 11.04 -12.19 -20.02
C ARG A 545 10.29 -11.23 -20.93
N PHE A 546 11.02 -10.30 -21.55
CA PHE A 546 10.47 -9.37 -22.52
C PHE A 546 11.21 -9.52 -23.83
N ASN A 547 10.50 -9.47 -24.93
CA ASN A 547 11.11 -9.63 -26.25
C ASN A 547 11.71 -8.29 -26.70
N HIS A 548 12.99 -8.08 -26.37
CA HIS A 548 13.76 -6.91 -26.79
C HIS A 548 15.18 -7.34 -27.15
N PRO A 549 15.78 -6.81 -28.23
CA PRO A 549 17.11 -7.23 -28.71
C PRO A 549 18.23 -7.10 -27.66
N ASP A 550 18.18 -6.06 -26.82
CA ASP A 550 19.20 -5.78 -25.81
C ASP A 550 18.95 -6.48 -24.46
N TYR A 551 17.86 -7.26 -24.36
CA TYR A 551 17.48 -7.92 -23.12
C TYR A 551 17.84 -9.40 -23.16
N PRO A 552 18.36 -9.99 -22.05
CA PRO A 552 18.52 -11.42 -21.93
C PRO A 552 17.17 -12.14 -22.07
N SER A 553 17.21 -13.41 -22.46
CA SER A 553 16.01 -14.22 -22.56
C SER A 553 15.24 -14.34 -21.23
N THR A 554 15.93 -14.18 -20.12
CA THR A 554 15.35 -14.11 -18.76
C THR A 554 16.27 -13.31 -17.87
N TYR A 555 15.73 -12.33 -17.15
CA TYR A 555 16.49 -11.46 -16.26
C TYR A 555 15.71 -11.17 -14.96
N PRO A 556 16.37 -10.75 -13.86
CA PRO A 556 15.69 -10.40 -12.63
C PRO A 556 14.94 -9.07 -12.76
N ALA A 557 13.76 -8.99 -12.15
CA ALA A 557 13.03 -7.72 -12.02
C ALA A 557 13.86 -6.69 -11.23
N SER A 558 13.72 -5.41 -11.53
CA SER A 558 14.51 -4.33 -10.91
C SER A 558 14.40 -4.25 -9.40
N HIS A 559 13.29 -4.72 -8.83
CA HIS A 559 13.05 -4.81 -7.37
C HIS A 559 13.44 -6.13 -6.74
N GLU A 560 13.99 -7.09 -7.51
CA GLU A 560 14.31 -8.43 -6.98
C GLU A 560 15.42 -8.38 -5.93
N ARG A 561 15.16 -8.95 -4.75
CA ARG A 561 16.13 -9.21 -3.68
C ARG A 561 16.06 -10.68 -3.29
N PRO A 562 16.96 -11.56 -3.76
CA PRO A 562 16.87 -13.00 -3.53
C PRO A 562 16.83 -13.40 -2.05
N HIS A 563 17.52 -12.68 -1.19
CA HIS A 563 17.55 -12.94 0.25
C HIS A 563 17.21 -11.67 1.02
N GLU A 564 16.34 -11.82 1.99
CA GLU A 564 15.97 -10.74 2.91
C GLU A 564 15.73 -11.30 4.31
N LEU A 565 16.35 -10.67 5.32
CA LEU A 565 16.23 -10.98 6.73
C LEU A 565 15.74 -9.74 7.47
N ASN A 566 14.65 -9.87 8.20
CA ASN A 566 14.03 -8.82 9.00
C ASN A 566 13.91 -9.28 10.45
N LEU A 567 14.48 -8.53 11.38
CA LEU A 567 14.30 -8.74 12.82
C LEU A 567 13.66 -7.50 13.42
N VAL A 568 12.50 -7.65 14.02
CA VAL A 568 11.80 -6.59 14.74
C VAL A 568 11.60 -7.01 16.18
N THR A 569 12.04 -6.20 17.10
CA THR A 569 11.97 -6.49 18.54
C THR A 569 11.49 -5.30 19.33
N THR A 570 10.70 -5.55 20.38
CA THR A 570 10.32 -4.57 21.39
C THR A 570 10.47 -5.19 22.76
N CYS A 571 11.20 -4.54 23.66
CA CYS A 571 11.42 -4.95 25.02
C CYS A 571 10.84 -3.92 25.99
N ARG A 572 9.85 -4.32 26.81
CA ARG A 572 9.31 -3.51 27.90
C ARG A 572 10.14 -3.73 29.16
N LEU A 573 11.00 -2.78 29.47
CA LEU A 573 11.85 -2.84 30.67
C LEU A 573 11.01 -2.70 31.93
N ASN A 574 10.05 -1.77 31.93
CA ASN A 574 9.08 -1.53 32.99
C ASN A 574 7.85 -0.77 32.44
N ASN A 575 6.98 -0.26 33.31
CA ASN A 575 5.75 0.46 32.90
C ASN A 575 6.02 1.82 32.22
N ARG A 576 7.26 2.33 32.28
CA ARG A 576 7.61 3.64 31.71
C ARG A 576 8.59 3.52 30.55
N TRP A 577 9.47 2.53 30.55
CA TRP A 577 10.54 2.39 29.57
C TRP A 577 10.29 1.19 28.66
N SER A 578 10.34 1.42 27.37
CA SER A 578 10.45 0.36 26.38
C SER A 578 11.54 0.69 25.35
N VAL A 579 12.18 -0.34 24.86
CA VAL A 579 13.25 -0.26 23.84
C VAL A 579 12.81 -1.08 22.63
N GLY A 580 12.97 -0.55 21.46
CA GLY A 580 12.69 -1.22 20.19
C GLY A 580 13.91 -1.27 19.27
N GLY A 581 13.99 -2.31 18.46
CA GLY A 581 15.01 -2.48 17.44
C GLY A 581 14.44 -3.12 16.18
N THR A 582 14.87 -2.62 15.03
CA THR A 582 14.56 -3.19 13.72
C THR A 582 15.87 -3.37 12.95
N PHE A 583 16.16 -4.60 12.53
CA PHE A 583 17.32 -4.91 11.70
C PHE A 583 16.81 -5.48 10.37
N VAL A 584 17.35 -4.94 9.27
CA VAL A 584 17.07 -5.37 7.90
C VAL A 584 18.40 -5.68 7.22
N TYR A 585 18.47 -6.86 6.60
CA TYR A 585 19.54 -7.22 5.68
C TYR A 585 18.93 -7.80 4.41
N ALA A 586 19.33 -7.28 3.26
CA ALA A 586 18.80 -7.77 1.98
C ALA A 586 19.85 -7.77 0.88
N SER A 587 19.70 -8.69 -0.07
CA SER A 587 20.49 -8.70 -1.30
C SER A 587 20.35 -7.38 -2.04
N GLY A 588 21.39 -6.94 -2.73
CA GLY A 588 21.34 -5.75 -3.58
C GLY A 588 20.37 -5.94 -4.75
N THR A 589 19.71 -4.85 -5.15
CA THR A 589 18.81 -4.82 -6.31
C THR A 589 19.59 -4.90 -7.62
N PRO A 590 18.99 -5.45 -8.69
CA PRO A 590 19.60 -5.50 -10.02
C PRO A 590 19.73 -4.10 -10.62
N PHE A 591 20.73 -3.92 -11.48
CA PHE A 591 20.85 -2.74 -12.34
C PHE A 591 21.58 -3.07 -13.63
N THR A 592 21.36 -2.24 -14.67
CA THR A 592 22.03 -2.32 -15.97
C THR A 592 23.29 -1.47 -15.92
N ALA A 593 24.45 -2.09 -16.03
CA ALA A 593 25.72 -1.38 -15.99
C ALA A 593 26.13 -0.89 -17.39
N PRO A 594 26.62 0.36 -17.57
CA PRO A 594 27.25 0.77 -18.81
C PRO A 594 28.55 -0.02 -19.07
N LYS A 595 28.76 -0.45 -20.29
CA LYS A 595 29.96 -1.21 -20.70
C LYS A 595 30.99 -0.34 -21.42
N HIS A 596 30.54 0.50 -22.35
CA HIS A 596 31.40 1.31 -23.20
C HIS A 596 30.84 2.73 -23.34
N PHE A 597 31.73 3.64 -23.68
CA PHE A 597 31.41 5.03 -23.96
C PHE A 597 32.03 5.42 -25.26
N TYR A 598 31.25 6.11 -26.05
CA TYR A 598 31.64 6.65 -27.35
C TYR A 598 31.41 8.15 -27.32
N ILE A 599 32.28 8.90 -28.01
CA ILE A 599 32.04 10.31 -28.30
C ILE A 599 31.58 10.37 -29.76
N ILE A 600 30.33 10.72 -29.95
CA ILE A 600 29.73 10.90 -31.28
C ILE A 600 29.26 12.35 -31.34
N ASP A 601 29.76 13.11 -32.34
CA ASP A 601 29.45 14.54 -32.51
C ASP A 601 29.61 15.39 -31.28
N SER A 602 30.73 15.15 -30.53
CA SER A 602 31.05 15.79 -29.24
C SER A 602 30.08 15.47 -28.10
N GLN A 603 29.21 14.49 -28.28
CA GLN A 603 28.31 13.99 -27.22
C GLN A 603 28.78 12.64 -26.70
N LEU A 604 28.71 12.47 -25.37
CA LEU A 604 29.01 11.20 -24.71
C LEU A 604 27.84 10.23 -24.85
N VAL A 605 28.00 9.19 -25.66
CA VAL A 605 27.01 8.12 -25.83
C VAL A 605 27.43 6.91 -25.00
N THR A 606 26.51 6.39 -24.21
CA THR A 606 26.73 5.25 -23.32
C THR A 606 26.15 3.99 -23.95
N ALA A 607 26.98 2.97 -24.14
CA ALA A 607 26.52 1.61 -24.43
C ALA A 607 26.39 0.80 -23.16
N TYR A 608 25.20 0.32 -22.88
CA TYR A 608 24.88 -0.47 -21.69
C TYR A 608 25.16 -1.95 -21.92
N GLY A 609 25.40 -2.67 -20.82
CA GLY A 609 25.49 -4.11 -20.79
C GLY A 609 24.13 -4.78 -20.83
N GLU A 610 24.11 -6.08 -20.53
CA GLU A 610 22.86 -6.84 -20.43
C GLU A 610 21.96 -6.26 -19.35
N HIS A 611 20.65 -6.21 -19.67
CA HIS A 611 19.65 -5.62 -18.80
C HIS A 611 19.59 -6.34 -17.44
N ASN A 612 19.68 -5.57 -16.35
CA ASN A 612 19.63 -6.03 -14.95
C ASN A 612 20.64 -7.16 -14.60
N ALA A 613 21.76 -7.27 -15.34
CA ALA A 613 22.75 -8.32 -15.10
C ALA A 613 23.63 -8.10 -13.88
N ASN A 614 23.71 -6.88 -13.37
CA ASN A 614 24.55 -6.51 -12.23
C ASN A 614 23.72 -6.28 -10.98
N ARG A 615 24.34 -6.34 -9.80
CA ARG A 615 23.66 -6.06 -8.52
C ARG A 615 24.40 -4.99 -7.73
N LEU A 616 23.61 -4.13 -7.08
CA LEU A 616 24.12 -3.21 -6.06
C LEU A 616 24.69 -4.00 -4.87
N LYS A 617 25.44 -3.34 -4.01
CA LYS A 617 25.91 -3.92 -2.74
C LYS A 617 24.70 -4.32 -1.88
N PRO A 618 24.85 -5.33 -1.01
CA PRO A 618 23.79 -5.70 -0.06
C PRO A 618 23.34 -4.51 0.78
N TYR A 619 22.07 -4.46 1.05
CA TYR A 619 21.43 -3.47 1.92
C TYR A 619 21.52 -3.93 3.38
N SER A 620 21.86 -3.01 4.30
CA SER A 620 21.83 -3.28 5.74
C SER A 620 21.38 -2.04 6.51
N ARG A 621 20.45 -2.22 7.46
CA ARG A 621 19.97 -1.13 8.31
C ARG A 621 19.61 -1.63 9.69
N LEU A 622 20.02 -0.88 10.71
CA LEU A 622 19.58 -1.07 12.10
C LEU A 622 18.92 0.22 12.59
N ASP A 623 17.66 0.13 12.99
CA ASP A 623 16.93 1.22 13.63
C ASP A 623 16.73 0.89 15.11
N LEU A 624 16.96 1.85 15.97
CA LEU A 624 16.79 1.72 17.42
C LEU A 624 15.80 2.76 17.93
N SER A 625 15.06 2.43 18.97
CA SER A 625 14.17 3.38 19.63
C SER A 625 14.09 3.15 21.13
N VAL A 626 13.90 4.24 21.86
CA VAL A 626 13.65 4.24 23.30
C VAL A 626 12.40 5.07 23.54
N ASN A 627 11.41 4.49 24.21
CA ASN A 627 10.19 5.18 24.59
C ASN A 627 10.20 5.39 26.11
N TYR A 628 9.89 6.62 26.53
CA TYR A 628 9.65 6.97 27.92
C TYR A 628 8.24 7.51 28.10
N ASN A 629 7.43 6.81 28.87
CA ASN A 629 6.06 7.21 29.22
C ASN A 629 6.08 7.93 30.56
N PHE A 630 5.58 9.17 30.57
CA PHE A 630 5.40 9.93 31.81
C PHE A 630 4.36 9.26 32.71
N LYS A 631 4.35 9.60 33.99
CA LYS A 631 3.33 9.09 34.92
C LYS A 631 1.95 9.55 34.46
N LYS A 632 1.02 8.60 34.33
CA LYS A 632 -0.37 8.91 33.99
C LYS A 632 -0.97 9.89 34.99
N ARG A 633 -1.72 10.88 34.49
CA ARG A 633 -2.52 11.81 35.27
C ARG A 633 -3.98 11.64 34.88
N GLY A 634 -4.75 10.89 35.70
CA GLY A 634 -6.12 10.55 35.35
C GLY A 634 -6.20 9.71 34.07
N LYS A 635 -6.93 10.20 33.06
CA LYS A 635 -7.09 9.56 31.74
C LYS A 635 -5.98 9.92 30.75
N THR A 636 -5.10 10.87 31.09
CA THR A 636 -4.09 11.38 30.14
C THR A 636 -2.80 10.57 30.20
N GLU A 637 -2.22 10.35 29.05
CA GLU A 637 -0.92 9.71 28.85
C GLU A 637 -0.05 10.61 27.98
N SER A 638 1.23 10.74 28.32
CA SER A 638 2.19 11.42 27.47
C SER A 638 3.56 10.74 27.58
N GLY A 639 4.40 10.99 26.59
CA GLY A 639 5.73 10.43 26.59
C GLY A 639 6.60 11.00 25.50
N ILE A 640 7.85 10.56 25.50
CA ILE A 640 8.87 10.91 24.52
C ILE A 640 9.37 9.62 23.90
N ASN A 641 9.50 9.64 22.58
CA ASN A 641 10.18 8.63 21.82
C ASN A 641 11.48 9.23 21.28
N PHE A 642 12.59 8.58 21.56
CA PHE A 642 13.87 8.83 20.93
C PHE A 642 14.15 7.69 19.95
N SER A 643 14.44 7.98 18.68
CA SER A 643 14.76 7.01 17.66
C SER A 643 16.05 7.35 16.94
N LEU A 644 16.79 6.32 16.54
CA LEU A 644 18.00 6.43 15.74
C LEU A 644 17.82 5.55 14.50
N TYR A 645 17.58 6.19 13.37
CA TYR A 645 17.48 5.55 12.06
C TYR A 645 18.87 5.22 11.54
N ASN A 646 19.06 4.06 10.93
CA ASN A 646 20.30 3.57 10.37
C ASN A 646 21.49 3.72 11.34
N ALA A 647 21.35 3.20 12.57
CA ALA A 647 22.33 3.32 13.65
C ALA A 647 23.74 2.78 13.28
N LEU A 648 23.81 1.87 12.31
CA LEU A 648 25.08 1.35 11.78
C LEU A 648 25.77 2.33 10.82
N SER A 649 25.11 3.42 10.42
CA SER A 649 25.57 4.34 9.38
C SER A 649 25.99 3.63 8.08
N HIS A 650 25.35 2.49 7.77
CA HIS A 650 25.69 1.72 6.58
C HIS A 650 25.34 2.52 5.32
N ASP A 651 26.26 2.54 4.35
CA ASP A 651 26.07 3.20 3.06
C ASP A 651 25.20 2.34 2.14
N ASN A 652 23.89 2.56 2.16
CA ASN A 652 22.94 1.88 1.29
C ASN A 652 22.88 2.57 -0.08
N ASN A 653 23.11 1.80 -1.14
CA ASN A 653 23.15 2.32 -2.50
C ASN A 653 21.74 2.34 -3.08
N LEU A 654 21.34 3.46 -3.72
CA LEU A 654 20.07 3.62 -4.44
C LEU A 654 20.22 3.17 -5.90
N PHE A 655 21.21 3.71 -6.57
CA PHE A 655 21.55 3.40 -7.95
C PHE A 655 23.04 3.72 -8.21
N CYS A 656 23.53 3.37 -9.38
CA CYS A 656 24.87 3.73 -9.83
C CYS A 656 24.77 4.74 -10.97
N ARG A 657 25.45 5.88 -10.80
CA ARG A 657 25.70 6.82 -11.90
C ARG A 657 27.11 6.70 -12.38
N MET A 658 27.34 7.05 -13.63
CA MET A 658 28.69 7.21 -14.13
C MET A 658 29.31 8.52 -13.70
N LYS A 659 30.59 8.47 -13.37
CA LYS A 659 31.42 9.65 -13.14
C LYS A 659 32.79 9.48 -13.80
N ILE A 660 33.24 10.55 -14.44
CA ILE A 660 34.59 10.64 -14.93
C ILE A 660 35.44 11.22 -13.80
N TYR A 661 36.41 10.47 -13.31
CA TYR A 661 37.35 10.94 -12.28
C TYR A 661 38.77 10.77 -12.80
N LYS A 662 39.54 11.87 -12.87
CA LYS A 662 40.92 11.90 -13.37
C LYS A 662 41.10 11.19 -14.72
N GLY A 663 40.21 11.43 -15.67
CA GLY A 663 40.24 10.83 -17.01
C GLY A 663 39.88 9.34 -17.07
N LYS A 664 39.47 8.72 -15.94
CA LYS A 664 39.00 7.34 -15.89
C LYS A 664 37.52 7.31 -15.64
N TYR A 665 36.82 6.44 -16.37
CA TYR A 665 35.38 6.18 -16.15
C TYR A 665 35.23 5.23 -14.97
N GLY A 666 34.27 5.53 -14.10
CA GLY A 666 33.96 4.67 -12.95
C GLY A 666 32.49 4.77 -12.56
N TYR A 667 32.00 3.72 -11.90
CA TYR A 667 30.67 3.73 -11.28
C TYR A 667 30.74 4.44 -9.95
N GLN A 668 29.96 5.51 -9.79
CA GLN A 668 29.75 6.12 -8.51
C GLN A 668 28.39 5.67 -8.00
N PRO A 669 28.33 4.86 -6.92
CA PRO A 669 27.06 4.57 -6.29
C PRO A 669 26.49 5.87 -5.70
N VAL A 670 25.24 6.15 -6.04
CA VAL A 670 24.46 7.19 -5.39
C VAL A 670 23.88 6.57 -4.13
N ARG A 671 24.19 7.18 -2.99
CA ARG A 671 23.85 6.68 -1.67
C ARG A 671 22.60 7.38 -1.17
N PHE A 672 21.91 6.73 -0.26
CA PHE A 672 20.95 7.40 0.58
C PHE A 672 21.68 8.49 1.40
N LEU A 673 21.11 9.69 1.42
CA LEU A 673 21.76 10.86 2.01
C LEU A 673 21.82 10.79 3.54
N ILE A 674 21.03 9.91 4.15
CA ILE A 674 20.87 9.82 5.59
C ILE A 674 21.71 8.63 6.09
N LYS A 675 22.80 8.93 6.76
CA LYS A 675 23.55 7.96 7.57
C LYS A 675 22.75 7.67 8.85
N ALA A 676 23.36 7.76 10.02
CA ALA A 676 22.61 7.68 11.27
C ALA A 676 21.84 8.99 11.49
N LEU A 677 20.50 8.90 11.62
CA LEU A 677 19.65 10.05 11.84
C LEU A 677 18.90 9.92 13.17
N PRO A 678 19.23 10.73 14.18
CA PRO A 678 18.48 10.78 15.43
C PRO A 678 17.19 11.56 15.25
N SER A 679 16.15 11.15 15.94
CA SER A 679 14.89 11.88 16.02
C SER A 679 14.29 11.78 17.42
N ILE A 680 13.56 12.82 17.80
CA ILE A 680 12.82 12.90 19.05
C ILE A 680 11.37 13.26 18.75
N ASN A 681 10.43 12.56 19.37
CA ASN A 681 9.01 12.77 19.19
C ASN A 681 8.32 12.81 20.55
N TYR A 682 7.49 13.84 20.76
CA TYR A 682 6.61 13.93 21.92
C TYR A 682 5.19 13.52 21.51
N TYR A 683 4.50 12.78 22.36
CA TYR A 683 3.10 12.45 22.16
C TYR A 683 2.28 12.71 23.43
N TYR A 684 1.01 13.00 23.20
CA TYR A 684 0.02 13.24 24.26
C TYR A 684 -1.31 12.61 23.87
N LYS A 685 -1.93 11.87 24.82
CA LYS A 685 -3.25 11.24 24.68
C LYS A 685 -4.14 11.67 25.85
N PHE A 686 -5.39 11.94 25.56
CA PHE A 686 -6.37 12.38 26.55
C PHE A 686 -7.75 11.77 26.33
#